data_2571efa86858b99748732819a9d8b2ca
#
_entry.id   2571efa86858b99748732819a9d8b2ca
#
_cell.length_a   1.000
_cell.length_b   1.000
_cell.length_c   1.000
_cell.angle_alpha   90.00
_cell.angle_beta   90.00
_cell.angle_gamma   90.00
#
_symmetry.space_group_name_H-M   'P 1'
#
loop_
_entity.id
_entity.type
_entity.pdbx_description
1 polymer ?
#
loop_
_entity_poly.entity_id
_entity_poly.type
_entity_poly.pdbx_seq_one_letter_code
_entity_poly.pdbx_strand_id
1 'polypeptide(L)'
;MAAKPEIDPQLAPPRSKINVVLFSGGSGTQSITAALQKHPQISLKILINAYDDGHSTGRLRRFVPGMLGPSDVRKNIGRLMPDAERSEKSLAIVSDFRLPVGVPRAAALDWIDHIIDGDFALLPEKLAAAFPLLTTWQWWRLSSYLNTFRGYFKEQEAAGHTFDFTDCALGNLYFTGCYLEQHCDFNRAVREFREFYEVDGDVLLNITQGENLFLVAQKENGSVLLNEADIVATQDDTKIEDLFLIDDLSRIENAVEPSEGWGPLLRTINRVPALNPLARDALRAADVIIYGPGTQHSSLFPSYMTEGVAEAIAANSKADKVFIGNIHRDFDTQGDDASDLARKLLKTMSRGGARNVEWLDVVSHFFVQGIDESTLGKAQYVPFDKSSFAFPLETVKVRDWEAAEGRHSGGYVLDELRQIVQSRIDIELTPFHHMVSIVIPVLNEQATIERVLKSVTALDFGPMSLSKEVLLIDGGSSDATLERARSVGNVRVYSLPPGRFGRGAAMRLGMEKARGNLIVFFPGDDEYRPEDLYSVVQSLMQGGFRAVFGTRAVKCTDLTDRLKNIYANNRRLYLTSKYGGMMLSVTTLLLYNRYVTDVLSSLKGYDAVLLRSLALQSDGLDLETEIVAKLSQRREYVFEIPVDYKPRPRSAGKKIRASDGLRALFALLRFRMKE
;
A
#
# COMPACT_ATOMS: atom_id res chain seq x y z
N MET A 1 -41.16 8.86 -22.52
CA MET A 1 -39.98 9.28 -21.77
C MET A 1 -40.40 9.34 -20.31
N ALA A 2 -40.07 8.28 -19.53
CA ALA A 2 -40.33 8.26 -18.08
C ALA A 2 -39.18 8.99 -17.41
N ALA A 3 -39.48 9.98 -16.58
CA ALA A 3 -38.49 10.69 -15.76
C ALA A 3 -37.82 9.71 -14.83
N LYS A 4 -36.48 9.74 -14.78
CA LYS A 4 -35.71 9.04 -13.73
C LYS A 4 -36.11 9.63 -12.37
N PRO A 5 -36.33 8.79 -11.33
CA PRO A 5 -36.59 9.32 -9.99
C PRO A 5 -35.38 10.10 -9.51
N GLU A 6 -35.55 11.35 -9.12
CA GLU A 6 -34.59 12.12 -8.34
C GLU A 6 -34.37 11.38 -7.01
N ILE A 7 -33.17 10.90 -6.79
CA ILE A 7 -32.76 10.32 -5.51
C ILE A 7 -32.60 11.50 -4.55
N ASP A 8 -33.38 11.53 -3.49
CA ASP A 8 -33.27 12.49 -2.40
C ASP A 8 -31.83 12.49 -1.86
N PRO A 9 -31.11 13.63 -1.85
CA PRO A 9 -29.75 13.72 -1.34
C PRO A 9 -29.58 13.30 0.11
N GLN A 10 -30.67 13.22 0.89
CA GLN A 10 -30.65 12.79 2.30
C GLN A 10 -30.69 11.26 2.48
N LEU A 11 -30.89 10.47 1.39
CA LEU A 11 -30.95 9.00 1.41
C LEU A 11 -29.70 8.32 0.89
N ALA A 12 -28.63 9.06 0.57
CA ALA A 12 -27.36 8.46 0.23
C ALA A 12 -26.75 7.82 1.51
N PRO A 13 -26.29 6.56 1.49
CA PRO A 13 -25.62 5.96 2.64
C PRO A 13 -24.45 6.86 3.05
N PRO A 14 -24.19 7.02 4.37
CA PRO A 14 -23.13 7.90 4.85
C PRO A 14 -21.79 7.48 4.19
N ARG A 15 -21.06 8.45 3.65
CA ARG A 15 -19.74 8.22 3.05
C ARG A 15 -18.85 7.49 4.03
N SER A 16 -18.36 6.30 3.66
CA SER A 16 -17.52 5.48 4.52
C SER A 16 -16.02 5.80 4.37
N LYS A 17 -15.62 6.56 3.35
CA LYS A 17 -14.21 6.85 3.04
C LYS A 17 -13.99 8.31 2.65
N ILE A 18 -12.80 8.81 3.01
CA ILE A 18 -12.26 10.12 2.62
C ILE A 18 -11.41 9.94 1.39
N ASN A 19 -11.66 10.72 0.36
CA ASN A 19 -10.89 10.73 -0.87
C ASN A 19 -9.65 11.61 -0.70
N VAL A 20 -8.47 11.01 -0.74
CA VAL A 20 -7.19 11.71 -0.67
C VAL A 20 -6.49 11.62 -2.00
N VAL A 21 -6.09 12.76 -2.53
CA VAL A 21 -5.23 12.85 -3.72
C VAL A 21 -3.84 13.30 -3.27
N LEU A 22 -2.82 12.54 -3.62
CA LEU A 22 -1.41 12.82 -3.31
C LEU A 22 -0.63 13.04 -4.60
N PHE A 23 -0.06 14.23 -4.78
CA PHE A 23 0.98 14.44 -5.78
C PHE A 23 2.28 13.83 -5.27
N SER A 24 2.87 12.95 -6.06
CA SER A 24 4.05 12.17 -5.69
C SER A 24 5.06 12.15 -6.82
N GLY A 25 6.33 12.18 -6.45
CA GLY A 25 7.44 11.83 -7.34
C GLY A 25 8.02 10.48 -6.98
N GLY A 26 9.33 10.40 -6.85
CA GLY A 26 10.07 9.19 -6.49
C GLY A 26 9.87 8.72 -5.05
N SER A 27 10.89 8.91 -4.16
CA SER A 27 10.91 8.29 -2.81
C SER A 27 10.39 9.17 -1.69
N GLY A 28 10.26 10.50 -1.89
CA GLY A 28 9.96 11.47 -0.84
C GLY A 28 8.64 11.24 -0.11
N THR A 29 7.65 10.68 -0.78
CA THR A 29 6.31 10.44 -0.23
C THR A 29 6.09 9.02 0.33
N GLN A 30 7.11 8.16 0.35
CA GLN A 30 6.97 6.73 0.66
C GLN A 30 6.26 6.45 2.00
N SER A 31 6.68 7.09 3.08
CA SER A 31 6.09 6.88 4.41
C SER A 31 4.66 7.44 4.50
N ILE A 32 4.40 8.56 3.83
CA ILE A 32 3.08 9.18 3.75
C ILE A 32 2.13 8.27 2.95
N THR A 33 2.56 7.80 1.78
CA THR A 33 1.81 6.84 0.96
C THR A 33 1.45 5.59 1.76
N ALA A 34 2.42 5.00 2.47
CA ALA A 34 2.20 3.80 3.27
C ALA A 34 1.20 4.03 4.41
N ALA A 35 1.25 5.18 5.08
CA ALA A 35 0.31 5.53 6.14
C ALA A 35 -1.11 5.74 5.59
N LEU A 36 -1.26 6.46 4.48
CA LEU A 36 -2.55 6.72 3.83
C LEU A 36 -3.17 5.44 3.27
N GLN A 37 -2.37 4.59 2.60
CA GLN A 37 -2.84 3.34 2.01
C GLN A 37 -3.34 2.34 3.06
N LYS A 38 -2.65 2.26 4.20
CA LYS A 38 -3.03 1.36 5.31
C LYS A 38 -4.26 1.82 6.08
N HIS A 39 -4.71 3.06 5.91
CA HIS A 39 -5.86 3.58 6.64
C HIS A 39 -7.17 3.14 6.00
N PRO A 40 -8.05 2.40 6.72
CA PRO A 40 -9.24 1.76 6.13
C PRO A 40 -10.30 2.74 5.62
N GLN A 41 -10.31 3.96 6.17
CA GLN A 41 -11.27 5.01 5.81
C GLN A 41 -10.72 5.98 4.76
N ILE A 42 -9.53 5.72 4.19
CA ILE A 42 -8.94 6.53 3.13
C ILE A 42 -9.09 5.80 1.79
N SER A 43 -9.51 6.55 0.79
CA SER A 43 -9.45 6.20 -0.62
C SER A 43 -8.35 7.03 -1.25
N LEU A 44 -7.16 6.44 -1.42
CA LEU A 44 -5.98 7.14 -1.91
C LEU A 44 -5.93 7.11 -3.43
N LYS A 45 -5.62 8.25 -4.04
CA LYS A 45 -5.18 8.37 -5.43
C LYS A 45 -3.85 9.10 -5.48
N ILE A 46 -2.91 8.58 -6.24
CA ILE A 46 -1.57 9.15 -6.40
C ILE A 46 -1.45 9.69 -7.82
N LEU A 47 -1.09 10.95 -7.95
CA LEU A 47 -0.82 11.61 -9.22
C LEU A 47 0.68 11.79 -9.38
N ILE A 48 1.20 11.32 -10.50
CA ILE A 48 2.63 11.45 -10.86
C ILE A 48 2.74 12.10 -12.24
N ASN A 49 3.85 12.79 -12.47
CA ASN A 49 4.29 13.04 -13.83
C ASN A 49 5.32 11.98 -14.23
N ALA A 50 5.48 11.79 -15.51
CA ALA A 50 6.38 10.80 -16.06
C ALA A 50 7.50 11.46 -16.91
N TYR A 51 7.91 12.67 -16.54
CA TYR A 51 8.97 13.40 -17.25
C TYR A 51 10.38 13.06 -16.77
N ASP A 52 10.51 12.06 -15.89
CA ASP A 52 11.82 11.50 -15.51
C ASP A 52 12.65 11.21 -16.77
N ASP A 53 13.82 11.81 -16.83
CA ASP A 53 14.80 11.70 -17.90
C ASP A 53 16.20 11.42 -17.33
N GLY A 54 16.27 10.80 -16.16
CA GLY A 54 17.52 10.35 -15.55
C GLY A 54 18.27 9.36 -16.44
N HIS A 55 19.55 9.16 -16.20
CA HIS A 55 20.50 8.49 -17.11
C HIS A 55 19.95 7.30 -17.94
N SER A 56 19.42 6.27 -17.28
CA SER A 56 18.91 5.07 -17.99
C SER A 56 17.52 5.29 -18.60
N THR A 57 16.69 6.07 -17.91
CA THR A 57 15.34 6.42 -18.39
C THR A 57 15.40 7.32 -19.61
N GLY A 58 16.28 8.32 -19.60
CA GLY A 58 16.49 9.22 -20.74
C GLY A 58 16.98 8.48 -21.99
N ARG A 59 17.93 7.52 -21.83
CA ARG A 59 18.33 6.66 -22.95
C ARG A 59 17.16 5.87 -23.53
N LEU A 60 16.30 5.32 -22.67
CA LEU A 60 15.14 4.56 -23.09
C LEU A 60 14.10 5.43 -23.81
N ARG A 61 13.83 6.63 -23.31
CA ARG A 61 12.94 7.60 -23.95
C ARG A 61 13.41 8.04 -25.34
N ARG A 62 14.74 8.18 -25.52
CA ARG A 62 15.33 8.49 -26.84
C ARG A 62 15.30 7.27 -27.77
N PHE A 63 15.44 6.05 -27.23
CA PHE A 63 15.42 4.81 -28.02
C PHE A 63 14.00 4.41 -28.47
N VAL A 64 12.97 4.76 -27.66
CA VAL A 64 11.56 4.48 -27.98
C VAL A 64 10.82 5.83 -28.11
N PRO A 65 10.72 6.38 -29.32
CA PRO A 65 10.10 7.70 -29.53
C PRO A 65 8.67 7.76 -29.00
N GLY A 66 8.34 8.88 -28.36
CA GLY A 66 7.01 9.11 -27.79
C GLY A 66 6.82 8.53 -26.37
N MET A 67 7.74 7.73 -25.87
CA MET A 67 7.65 7.15 -24.54
C MET A 67 8.02 8.17 -23.44
N LEU A 68 7.21 8.20 -22.37
CA LEU A 68 7.53 8.91 -21.14
C LEU A 68 8.42 8.06 -20.22
N GLY A 69 8.94 8.66 -19.16
CA GLY A 69 9.80 7.99 -18.18
C GLY A 69 9.03 6.98 -17.31
N PRO A 70 9.35 5.68 -17.34
CA PRO A 70 8.65 4.66 -16.56
C PRO A 70 9.07 4.57 -15.09
N SER A 71 10.17 5.22 -14.68
CA SER A 71 10.81 4.97 -13.38
C SER A 71 9.92 5.30 -12.20
N ASP A 72 9.28 6.46 -12.18
CA ASP A 72 8.44 6.88 -11.06
C ASP A 72 7.11 6.11 -11.03
N VAL A 73 6.55 5.78 -12.20
CA VAL A 73 5.41 4.87 -12.31
C VAL A 73 5.74 3.53 -11.65
N ARG A 74 6.82 2.90 -12.08
CA ARG A 74 7.24 1.58 -11.61
C ARG A 74 7.53 1.57 -10.11
N LYS A 75 8.28 2.56 -9.60
CA LYS A 75 8.60 2.68 -8.18
C LYS A 75 7.34 2.85 -7.31
N ASN A 76 6.38 3.66 -7.76
CA ASN A 76 5.13 3.85 -7.04
C ASN A 76 4.24 2.60 -7.09
N ILE A 77 4.12 1.92 -8.23
CA ILE A 77 3.40 0.64 -8.34
C ILE A 77 4.01 -0.39 -7.38
N GLY A 78 5.34 -0.56 -7.38
CA GLY A 78 6.01 -1.50 -6.48
C GLY A 78 5.76 -1.24 -4.99
N ARG A 79 5.53 0.02 -4.59
CA ARG A 79 5.19 0.40 -3.20
C ARG A 79 3.73 0.19 -2.86
N LEU A 80 2.86 0.22 -3.87
CA LEU A 80 1.42 0.02 -3.71
C LEU A 80 1.03 -1.46 -3.73
N MET A 81 1.96 -2.35 -4.08
CA MET A 81 1.72 -3.79 -4.04
C MET A 81 1.27 -4.22 -2.66
N PRO A 82 0.31 -5.14 -2.57
CA PRO A 82 -0.07 -5.72 -1.28
C PRO A 82 1.15 -6.33 -0.58
N ASP A 83 1.31 -6.08 0.72
CA ASP A 83 2.39 -6.64 1.56
C ASP A 83 2.13 -8.13 1.80
N ALA A 84 2.29 -9.01 0.82
CA ALA A 84 1.79 -10.34 1.08
C ALA A 84 2.71 -11.51 0.74
N GLU A 85 2.99 -11.78 -0.48
CA GLU A 85 3.54 -13.09 -0.82
C GLU A 85 5.03 -13.05 -1.19
N ARG A 86 5.66 -14.23 -1.10
CA ARG A 86 7.06 -14.42 -1.50
C ARG A 86 7.27 -14.08 -2.99
N SER A 87 6.26 -14.33 -3.81
CA SER A 87 6.24 -13.99 -5.24
C SER A 87 6.27 -12.49 -5.49
N GLU A 88 5.52 -11.70 -4.70
CA GLU A 88 5.47 -10.23 -4.84
C GLU A 88 6.78 -9.58 -4.44
N LYS A 89 7.40 -10.05 -3.34
CA LYS A 89 8.77 -9.63 -2.97
C LYS A 89 9.78 -9.96 -4.07
N SER A 90 9.63 -11.11 -4.71
CA SER A 90 10.49 -11.52 -5.83
C SER A 90 10.22 -10.69 -7.08
N LEU A 91 8.97 -10.36 -7.35
CA LEU A 91 8.60 -9.46 -8.45
C LEU A 91 9.21 -8.06 -8.27
N ALA A 92 9.19 -7.52 -7.03
CA ALA A 92 9.86 -6.27 -6.72
C ALA A 92 11.38 -6.36 -6.93
N ILE A 93 12.03 -7.45 -6.47
CA ILE A 93 13.46 -7.70 -6.69
C ILE A 93 13.80 -7.72 -8.17
N VAL A 94 13.01 -8.42 -8.97
CA VAL A 94 13.22 -8.54 -10.43
C VAL A 94 13.03 -7.18 -11.09
N SER A 95 12.00 -6.44 -10.73
CA SER A 95 11.72 -5.12 -11.31
C SER A 95 12.76 -4.06 -10.94
N ASP A 96 13.29 -4.12 -9.72
CA ASP A 96 14.29 -3.16 -9.24
C ASP A 96 15.73 -3.56 -9.58
N PHE A 97 15.93 -4.75 -10.16
CA PHE A 97 17.25 -5.17 -10.59
C PHE A 97 17.78 -4.24 -11.66
N ARG A 98 18.97 -3.67 -11.40
CA ARG A 98 19.68 -2.83 -12.36
C ARG A 98 20.77 -3.63 -13.05
N LEU A 99 20.81 -3.54 -14.37
CA LEU A 99 21.91 -4.07 -15.16
C LEU A 99 23.22 -3.37 -14.75
N PRO A 100 24.31 -4.11 -14.52
CA PRO A 100 25.55 -3.53 -14.01
C PRO A 100 26.10 -2.41 -14.91
N VAL A 101 26.77 -1.45 -14.29
CA VAL A 101 27.53 -0.43 -15.03
C VAL A 101 28.61 -1.10 -15.86
N GLY A 102 28.65 -0.81 -17.16
CA GLY A 102 29.60 -1.41 -18.09
C GLY A 102 29.27 -2.84 -18.50
N VAL A 103 28.04 -3.33 -18.24
CA VAL A 103 27.60 -4.63 -18.76
C VAL A 103 27.76 -4.69 -20.29
N PRO A 104 28.43 -5.72 -20.84
CA PRO A 104 28.50 -5.90 -22.28
C PRO A 104 27.10 -6.06 -22.85
N ARG A 105 26.82 -5.38 -23.97
CA ARG A 105 25.52 -5.47 -24.65
C ARG A 105 25.07 -6.90 -24.92
N ALA A 106 26.00 -7.76 -25.39
CA ALA A 106 25.72 -9.17 -25.65
C ALA A 106 25.23 -9.88 -24.36
N ALA A 107 25.90 -9.67 -23.23
CA ALA A 107 25.51 -10.29 -21.96
C ALA A 107 24.14 -9.79 -21.47
N ALA A 108 23.81 -8.50 -21.64
CA ALA A 108 22.49 -7.98 -21.29
C ALA A 108 21.39 -8.62 -22.15
N LEU A 109 21.64 -8.81 -23.45
CA LEU A 109 20.69 -9.46 -24.34
C LEU A 109 20.56 -10.95 -24.04
N ASP A 110 21.68 -11.67 -23.75
CA ASP A 110 21.64 -13.06 -23.31
C ASP A 110 20.80 -13.25 -22.06
N TRP A 111 20.93 -12.38 -21.06
CA TRP A 111 20.08 -12.45 -19.85
C TRP A 111 18.60 -12.23 -20.17
N ILE A 112 18.29 -11.29 -21.07
CA ILE A 112 16.90 -11.06 -21.51
C ILE A 112 16.36 -12.31 -22.21
N ASP A 113 17.14 -12.91 -23.12
CA ASP A 113 16.75 -14.11 -23.86
C ASP A 113 16.58 -15.30 -22.88
N HIS A 114 17.47 -15.51 -21.90
CA HIS A 114 17.31 -16.53 -20.84
C HIS A 114 16.06 -16.32 -19.97
N ILE A 115 15.68 -15.07 -19.65
CA ILE A 115 14.44 -14.79 -18.93
C ILE A 115 13.22 -15.18 -19.77
N ILE A 116 13.23 -14.86 -21.06
CA ILE A 116 12.15 -15.20 -22.00
C ILE A 116 12.00 -16.73 -22.12
N ASP A 117 13.11 -17.44 -22.23
CA ASP A 117 13.14 -18.90 -22.41
C ASP A 117 12.90 -19.68 -21.09
N GLY A 118 12.95 -19.02 -19.93
CA GLY A 118 12.78 -19.65 -18.62
C GLY A 118 14.02 -20.38 -18.11
N ASP A 119 15.20 -20.10 -18.67
CA ASP A 119 16.48 -20.65 -18.20
C ASP A 119 17.16 -19.72 -17.19
N PHE A 120 16.71 -19.78 -15.94
CA PHE A 120 17.17 -18.88 -14.90
C PHE A 120 18.55 -19.21 -14.32
N ALA A 121 19.10 -20.39 -14.61
CA ALA A 121 20.39 -20.84 -14.07
C ALA A 121 21.58 -20.00 -14.57
N LEU A 122 21.45 -19.37 -15.73
CA LEU A 122 22.48 -18.55 -16.35
C LEU A 122 22.35 -17.06 -16.05
N LEU A 123 21.39 -16.68 -15.22
CA LEU A 123 21.18 -15.29 -14.79
C LEU A 123 22.13 -14.91 -13.65
N PRO A 124 22.34 -13.60 -13.41
CA PRO A 124 22.97 -13.13 -12.16
C PRO A 124 22.29 -13.72 -10.92
N GLU A 125 23.07 -14.07 -9.91
CA GLU A 125 22.63 -14.79 -8.69
C GLU A 125 21.32 -14.24 -8.11
N LYS A 126 21.20 -12.93 -8.01
CA LYS A 126 20.01 -12.26 -7.46
C LYS A 126 18.75 -12.53 -8.28
N LEU A 127 18.85 -12.55 -9.61
CA LEU A 127 17.75 -12.88 -10.51
C LEU A 127 17.47 -14.39 -10.53
N ALA A 128 18.53 -15.21 -10.61
CA ALA A 128 18.40 -16.67 -10.57
C ALA A 128 17.67 -17.15 -9.30
N ALA A 129 17.86 -16.46 -8.17
CA ALA A 129 17.15 -16.74 -6.92
C ALA A 129 15.71 -16.22 -6.91
N ALA A 130 15.41 -15.11 -7.60
CA ALA A 130 14.10 -14.46 -7.55
C ALA A 130 13.10 -15.06 -8.56
N PHE A 131 13.50 -15.32 -9.79
CA PHE A 131 12.60 -15.80 -10.85
C PHE A 131 11.84 -17.10 -10.51
N PRO A 132 12.45 -18.14 -9.91
CA PRO A 132 11.75 -19.37 -9.54
C PRO A 132 10.67 -19.16 -8.47
N LEU A 133 10.64 -18.00 -7.81
CA LEU A 133 9.65 -17.66 -6.79
C LEU A 133 8.45 -16.89 -7.36
N LEU A 134 8.53 -16.45 -8.61
CA LEU A 134 7.39 -15.86 -9.30
C LEU A 134 6.34 -16.93 -9.61
N THR A 135 5.08 -16.52 -9.68
CA THR A 135 4.05 -17.40 -10.24
C THR A 135 4.28 -17.61 -11.74
N THR A 136 3.80 -18.73 -12.28
CA THR A 136 3.88 -19.00 -13.72
C THR A 136 3.26 -17.87 -14.55
N TRP A 137 2.16 -17.28 -14.06
CA TRP A 137 1.52 -16.13 -14.70
C TRP A 137 2.43 -14.89 -14.71
N GLN A 138 3.03 -14.54 -13.55
CA GLN A 138 3.93 -13.38 -13.44
C GLN A 138 5.13 -13.54 -14.40
N TRP A 139 5.80 -14.69 -14.36
CA TRP A 139 6.90 -14.95 -15.28
C TRP A 139 6.45 -14.87 -16.74
N TRP A 140 5.38 -15.56 -17.10
CA TRP A 140 4.88 -15.57 -18.49
C TRP A 140 4.56 -14.15 -18.98
N ARG A 141 3.95 -13.32 -18.15
CA ARG A 141 3.61 -11.94 -18.53
C ARG A 141 4.85 -11.07 -18.67
N LEU A 142 5.82 -11.17 -17.75
CA LEU A 142 7.11 -10.47 -17.88
C LEU A 142 7.88 -10.91 -19.12
N SER A 143 7.89 -12.20 -19.42
CA SER A 143 8.53 -12.76 -20.65
C SER A 143 7.85 -12.22 -21.92
N SER A 144 6.51 -12.08 -21.92
CA SER A 144 5.78 -11.46 -23.04
C SER A 144 6.24 -10.02 -23.26
N TYR A 145 6.30 -9.21 -22.19
CA TYR A 145 6.76 -7.83 -22.29
C TYR A 145 8.21 -7.73 -22.78
N LEU A 146 9.11 -8.56 -22.24
CA LEU A 146 10.50 -8.59 -22.72
C LEU A 146 10.62 -9.04 -24.18
N ASN A 147 9.84 -10.01 -24.59
CA ASN A 147 9.85 -10.48 -25.97
C ASN A 147 9.39 -9.38 -26.94
N THR A 148 8.37 -8.62 -26.57
CA THR A 148 7.91 -7.44 -27.34
C THR A 148 9.01 -6.38 -27.42
N PHE A 149 9.64 -6.03 -26.28
CA PHE A 149 10.79 -5.13 -26.27
C PHE A 149 11.95 -5.68 -27.13
N ARG A 150 12.25 -6.97 -27.01
CA ARG A 150 13.33 -7.64 -27.77
C ARG A 150 13.09 -7.62 -29.28
N GLY A 151 11.84 -7.78 -29.72
CA GLY A 151 11.42 -7.62 -31.10
C GLY A 151 11.68 -6.22 -31.62
N TYR A 152 11.16 -5.22 -30.91
CA TYR A 152 11.39 -3.80 -31.21
C TYR A 152 12.88 -3.44 -31.25
N PHE A 153 13.65 -3.94 -30.27
CA PHE A 153 15.09 -3.74 -30.22
C PHE A 153 15.79 -4.24 -31.49
N LYS A 154 15.44 -5.45 -31.99
CA LYS A 154 16.00 -6.02 -33.22
C LYS A 154 15.71 -5.16 -34.45
N GLU A 155 14.50 -4.63 -34.54
CA GLU A 155 14.09 -3.73 -35.62
C GLU A 155 14.90 -2.43 -35.61
N GLN A 156 15.06 -1.82 -34.44
CA GLN A 156 15.83 -0.60 -34.26
C GLN A 156 17.32 -0.82 -34.55
N GLU A 157 17.87 -1.96 -34.14
CA GLU A 157 19.24 -2.33 -34.42
C GLU A 157 19.49 -2.52 -35.94
N ALA A 158 18.56 -3.15 -36.64
CA ALA A 158 18.60 -3.28 -38.08
C ALA A 158 18.54 -1.92 -38.82
N ALA A 159 17.86 -0.92 -38.18
CA ALA A 159 17.82 0.45 -38.66
C ALA A 159 19.08 1.29 -38.28
N GLY A 160 20.04 0.68 -37.58
CA GLY A 160 21.29 1.34 -37.18
C GLY A 160 21.25 2.07 -35.83
N HIS A 161 20.15 1.96 -35.08
CA HIS A 161 20.03 2.53 -33.74
C HIS A 161 20.61 1.57 -32.71
N THR A 162 21.30 2.10 -31.70
CA THR A 162 21.91 1.31 -30.62
C THR A 162 21.32 1.73 -29.27
N PHE A 163 21.20 0.77 -28.35
CA PHE A 163 20.79 1.04 -26.99
C PHE A 163 21.85 0.57 -25.99
N ASP A 164 22.17 1.44 -25.03
CA ASP A 164 23.08 1.16 -23.94
C ASP A 164 22.29 0.70 -22.70
N PHE A 165 22.47 -0.57 -22.32
CA PHE A 165 21.82 -1.19 -21.17
C PHE A 165 22.41 -0.82 -19.80
N THR A 166 23.52 -0.09 -19.78
CA THR A 166 24.23 0.30 -18.53
C THR A 166 23.28 0.94 -17.53
N ASP A 167 23.26 0.42 -16.28
CA ASP A 167 22.43 0.90 -15.19
C ASP A 167 20.92 0.96 -15.51
N CYS A 168 20.45 0.21 -16.48
CA CYS A 168 19.03 0.15 -16.81
C CYS A 168 18.30 -0.80 -15.84
N ALA A 169 17.20 -0.33 -15.22
CA ALA A 169 16.37 -1.21 -14.43
C ALA A 169 15.59 -2.18 -15.33
N LEU A 170 15.60 -3.46 -14.98
CA LEU A 170 14.88 -4.49 -15.73
C LEU A 170 13.37 -4.20 -15.80
N GLY A 171 12.80 -3.67 -14.72
CA GLY A 171 11.41 -3.22 -14.71
C GLY A 171 11.09 -2.08 -15.68
N ASN A 172 12.06 -1.24 -16.05
CA ASN A 172 11.87 -0.23 -17.10
C ASN A 172 11.77 -0.89 -18.49
N LEU A 173 12.51 -1.99 -18.74
CA LEU A 173 12.40 -2.77 -19.97
C LEU A 173 11.06 -3.50 -20.05
N TYR A 174 10.58 -4.07 -18.94
CA TYR A 174 9.24 -4.66 -18.87
C TYR A 174 8.15 -3.63 -19.18
N PHE A 175 8.23 -2.45 -18.54
CA PHE A 175 7.29 -1.39 -18.81
C PHE A 175 7.32 -0.95 -20.27
N THR A 176 8.51 -0.88 -20.87
CA THR A 176 8.66 -0.55 -22.30
C THR A 176 7.97 -1.57 -23.19
N GLY A 177 8.13 -2.86 -22.91
CA GLY A 177 7.42 -3.92 -23.63
C GLY A 177 5.90 -3.80 -23.48
N CYS A 178 5.42 -3.53 -22.25
CA CYS A 178 4.02 -3.25 -21.98
C CYS A 178 3.53 -2.03 -22.79
N TYR A 179 4.28 -0.93 -22.81
CA TYR A 179 3.96 0.28 -23.58
C TYR A 179 3.81 -0.01 -25.08
N LEU A 180 4.72 -0.78 -25.65
CA LEU A 180 4.66 -1.19 -27.05
C LEU A 180 3.43 -2.08 -27.33
N GLU A 181 3.10 -3.03 -26.44
CA GLU A 181 1.88 -3.84 -26.53
C GLU A 181 0.60 -2.99 -26.45
N GLN A 182 0.63 -1.90 -25.71
CA GLN A 182 -0.49 -0.97 -25.60
C GLN A 182 -0.52 0.10 -26.71
N HIS A 183 0.09 -0.21 -27.88
CA HIS A 183 0.11 0.65 -29.06
C HIS A 183 0.70 2.03 -28.77
N CYS A 184 1.72 2.11 -27.94
CA CYS A 184 2.37 3.35 -27.53
C CYS A 184 1.45 4.35 -26.80
N ASP A 185 0.40 3.86 -26.12
CA ASP A 185 -0.41 4.66 -25.21
C ASP A 185 0.12 4.51 -23.77
N PHE A 186 0.77 5.58 -23.28
CA PHE A 186 1.42 5.54 -21.97
C PHE A 186 0.42 5.34 -20.82
N ASN A 187 -0.74 5.97 -20.88
CA ASN A 187 -1.75 5.86 -19.82
C ASN A 187 -2.42 4.47 -19.79
N ARG A 188 -2.56 3.82 -20.95
CA ARG A 188 -2.97 2.42 -21.02
C ARG A 188 -1.89 1.49 -20.47
N ALA A 189 -0.62 1.75 -20.79
CA ALA A 189 0.49 0.99 -20.24
C ALA A 189 0.57 1.09 -18.72
N VAL A 190 0.37 2.28 -18.14
CA VAL A 190 0.28 2.47 -16.68
C VAL A 190 -0.84 1.63 -16.06
N ARG A 191 -2.01 1.60 -16.70
CA ARG A 191 -3.17 0.80 -16.23
C ARG A 191 -2.86 -0.69 -16.28
N GLU A 192 -2.42 -1.19 -17.43
CA GLU A 192 -2.07 -2.60 -17.63
C GLU A 192 -0.97 -3.06 -16.66
N PHE A 193 0.07 -2.22 -16.49
CA PHE A 193 1.18 -2.52 -15.60
C PHE A 193 0.76 -2.54 -14.14
N ARG A 194 -0.14 -1.65 -13.74
CA ARG A 194 -0.76 -1.64 -12.39
C ARG A 194 -1.61 -2.89 -12.16
N GLU A 195 -2.45 -3.29 -13.14
CA GLU A 195 -3.25 -4.52 -13.07
C GLU A 195 -2.38 -5.77 -12.97
N PHE A 196 -1.27 -5.80 -13.70
CA PHE A 196 -0.28 -6.88 -13.60
C PHE A 196 0.32 -7.00 -12.19
N TYR A 197 0.56 -5.89 -11.49
CA TYR A 197 1.06 -5.86 -10.12
C TYR A 197 -0.06 -6.02 -9.07
N GLU A 198 -1.28 -6.31 -9.46
CA GLU A 198 -2.46 -6.48 -8.60
C GLU A 198 -2.72 -5.26 -7.70
N VAL A 199 -2.36 -4.07 -8.18
CA VAL A 199 -2.66 -2.80 -7.51
C VAL A 199 -4.07 -2.34 -7.87
N ASP A 200 -4.96 -2.34 -6.88
CA ASP A 200 -6.39 -2.10 -7.05
C ASP A 200 -6.74 -0.71 -7.60
N GLY A 201 -7.71 -0.69 -8.50
CA GLY A 201 -8.40 0.50 -8.96
C GLY A 201 -7.47 1.55 -9.59
N ASP A 202 -7.96 2.78 -9.72
CA ASP A 202 -7.19 3.92 -10.25
C ASP A 202 -6.39 4.63 -9.13
N VAL A 203 -5.64 3.85 -8.33
CA VAL A 203 -4.81 4.40 -7.23
C VAL A 203 -3.65 5.24 -7.74
N LEU A 204 -3.03 4.83 -8.86
CA LEU A 204 -1.92 5.55 -9.48
C LEU A 204 -2.30 6.02 -10.88
N LEU A 205 -2.16 7.30 -11.15
CA LEU A 205 -2.47 7.94 -12.42
C LEU A 205 -1.30 8.82 -12.88
N ASN A 206 -0.96 8.75 -14.16
CA ASN A 206 -0.18 9.81 -14.79
C ASN A 206 -1.04 11.07 -14.89
N ILE A 207 -0.48 12.21 -14.49
CA ILE A 207 -1.20 13.49 -14.43
C ILE A 207 -1.57 14.02 -15.82
N THR A 208 -0.78 13.69 -16.86
CA THR A 208 -0.96 14.19 -18.23
C THR A 208 -1.62 13.17 -19.14
N GLN A 209 -2.00 13.59 -20.35
CA GLN A 209 -2.54 12.69 -21.37
C GLN A 209 -1.47 11.83 -22.07
N GLY A 210 -0.19 12.02 -21.73
CA GLY A 210 0.90 11.20 -22.25
C GLY A 210 1.78 11.90 -23.28
N GLU A 211 1.74 13.25 -23.32
CA GLU A 211 2.58 14.05 -24.19
C GLU A 211 4.07 13.87 -23.82
N ASN A 212 4.87 13.46 -24.79
CA ASN A 212 6.31 13.26 -24.59
C ASN A 212 7.04 14.61 -24.61
N LEU A 213 7.31 15.13 -23.42
CA LEU A 213 8.01 16.39 -23.22
C LEU A 213 9.26 16.18 -22.36
N PHE A 214 10.26 17.00 -22.52
CA PHE A 214 11.51 17.01 -21.78
C PHE A 214 11.56 18.18 -20.82
N LEU A 215 11.96 17.92 -19.59
CA LEU A 215 12.09 18.92 -18.55
C LEU A 215 13.42 19.67 -18.71
N VAL A 216 13.33 21.01 -18.75
CA VAL A 216 14.47 21.92 -18.80
C VAL A 216 14.32 22.91 -17.66
N ALA A 217 15.40 23.16 -16.92
CA ALA A 217 15.43 24.17 -15.87
C ALA A 217 16.35 25.32 -16.22
N GLN A 218 15.98 26.54 -15.84
CA GLN A 218 16.81 27.73 -15.92
C GLN A 218 17.14 28.21 -14.53
N LYS A 219 18.43 28.49 -14.28
CA LYS A 219 18.93 29.08 -13.03
C LYS A 219 18.87 30.58 -13.05
N GLU A 220 18.91 31.21 -11.88
CA GLU A 220 18.92 32.70 -11.74
C GLU A 220 20.08 33.38 -12.47
N ASN A 221 21.20 32.68 -12.62
CA ASN A 221 22.35 33.18 -13.38
C ASN A 221 22.20 33.02 -14.91
N GLY A 222 21.05 32.54 -15.39
CA GLY A 222 20.74 32.32 -16.80
C GLY A 222 21.20 30.97 -17.38
N SER A 223 21.99 30.19 -16.66
CA SER A 223 22.40 28.85 -17.11
C SER A 223 21.21 27.89 -17.22
N VAL A 224 21.31 26.91 -18.12
CA VAL A 224 20.24 25.99 -18.42
C VAL A 224 20.68 24.55 -18.10
N LEU A 225 19.79 23.78 -17.47
CA LEU A 225 19.94 22.37 -17.16
C LEU A 225 18.99 21.60 -18.07
N LEU A 226 19.53 20.70 -18.89
CA LEU A 226 18.82 20.11 -20.03
C LEU A 226 18.10 18.81 -19.73
N ASN A 227 18.33 18.22 -18.57
CA ASN A 227 17.74 16.94 -18.18
C ASN A 227 17.62 16.82 -16.66
N GLU A 228 16.84 15.85 -16.20
CA GLU A 228 16.66 15.61 -14.77
C GLU A 228 17.98 15.29 -14.05
N ALA A 229 18.89 14.54 -14.69
CA ALA A 229 20.16 14.20 -14.07
C ALA A 229 20.98 15.43 -13.72
N ASP A 230 20.95 16.45 -14.56
CA ASP A 230 21.62 17.74 -14.31
C ASP A 230 20.91 18.52 -13.20
N ILE A 231 19.58 18.45 -13.15
CA ILE A 231 18.76 19.14 -12.13
C ILE A 231 19.03 18.58 -10.73
N VAL A 232 19.15 17.26 -10.59
CA VAL A 232 19.37 16.57 -9.31
C VAL A 232 20.85 16.31 -8.99
N ALA A 233 21.77 16.70 -9.85
CA ALA A 233 23.20 16.60 -9.61
C ALA A 233 23.70 17.65 -8.60
N THR A 234 24.86 17.40 -7.99
CA THR A 234 25.54 18.41 -7.18
C THR A 234 25.85 19.63 -8.02
N GLN A 235 25.32 20.77 -7.62
CA GLN A 235 25.44 22.05 -8.34
C GLN A 235 26.01 23.11 -7.42
N ASP A 236 26.18 24.34 -7.99
CA ASP A 236 26.43 25.55 -7.22
C ASP A 236 25.16 25.99 -6.45
N ASP A 237 25.28 26.94 -5.55
CA ASP A 237 24.18 27.45 -4.71
C ASP A 237 23.21 28.38 -5.49
N THR A 238 23.33 28.48 -6.83
CA THR A 238 22.42 29.30 -7.64
C THR A 238 21.08 28.62 -7.78
N LYS A 239 20.01 29.30 -7.38
CA LYS A 239 18.64 28.73 -7.38
C LYS A 239 18.16 28.45 -8.81
N ILE A 240 17.34 27.41 -8.95
CA ILE A 240 16.54 27.21 -10.15
C ILE A 240 15.41 28.23 -10.12
N GLU A 241 15.38 29.09 -11.13
CA GLU A 241 14.37 30.17 -11.24
C GLU A 241 13.12 29.69 -11.95
N ASP A 242 13.29 28.92 -13.02
CA ASP A 242 12.20 28.55 -13.91
C ASP A 242 12.32 27.12 -14.48
N LEU A 243 11.16 26.54 -14.83
CA LEU A 243 11.03 25.24 -15.45
C LEU A 243 10.27 25.37 -16.78
N PHE A 244 10.65 24.54 -17.74
CA PHE A 244 10.05 24.46 -19.05
C PHE A 244 9.88 23.01 -19.47
N LEU A 245 8.81 22.71 -20.20
CA LEU A 245 8.59 21.44 -20.85
C LEU A 245 8.68 21.66 -22.36
N ILE A 246 9.58 20.96 -23.04
CA ILE A 246 9.83 21.14 -24.47
C ILE A 246 9.72 19.83 -25.23
N ASP A 247 9.29 19.92 -26.48
CA ASP A 247 9.06 18.75 -27.34
C ASP A 247 10.32 18.27 -28.07
N ASP A 248 11.33 19.14 -28.22
CA ASP A 248 12.54 18.86 -28.97
C ASP A 248 13.78 19.53 -28.33
N LEU A 249 14.60 18.73 -27.64
CA LEU A 249 15.84 19.19 -26.99
C LEU A 249 16.88 19.71 -27.98
N SER A 250 16.88 19.23 -29.24
CA SER A 250 17.86 19.65 -30.24
C SER A 250 17.86 21.16 -30.51
N ARG A 251 16.73 21.83 -30.21
CA ARG A 251 16.59 23.28 -30.32
C ARG A 251 17.45 24.05 -29.32
N ILE A 252 17.95 23.38 -28.29
CA ILE A 252 18.82 23.96 -27.28
C ILE A 252 20.21 23.33 -27.34
N GLU A 253 20.30 22.00 -27.42
CA GLU A 253 21.57 21.26 -27.42
C GLU A 253 22.50 21.67 -28.55
N ASN A 254 21.96 22.02 -29.72
CA ASN A 254 22.71 22.43 -30.90
C ASN A 254 22.70 23.96 -31.15
N ALA A 255 22.08 24.73 -30.28
CA ALA A 255 21.97 26.18 -30.46
C ALA A 255 23.10 26.90 -29.73
N VAL A 256 23.53 28.03 -30.33
CA VAL A 256 24.37 29.01 -29.64
C VAL A 256 23.47 29.85 -28.73
N GLU A 257 23.95 30.15 -27.53
CA GLU A 257 23.18 30.95 -26.59
C GLU A 257 22.78 32.28 -27.25
N PRO A 258 21.48 32.61 -27.23
CA PRO A 258 20.99 33.87 -27.80
C PRO A 258 21.56 35.07 -27.07
N SER A 259 21.75 36.21 -27.78
CA SER A 259 22.26 37.43 -27.19
C SER A 259 21.41 37.98 -26.03
N GLU A 260 20.13 37.60 -25.98
CA GLU A 260 19.18 37.96 -24.92
C GLU A 260 19.09 36.86 -23.84
N GLY A 261 19.98 35.87 -23.86
CA GLY A 261 19.96 34.69 -23.00
C GLY A 261 18.89 33.67 -23.41
N TRP A 262 18.85 32.52 -22.70
CA TRP A 262 17.96 31.41 -23.00
C TRP A 262 16.48 31.65 -22.66
N GLY A 263 16.18 32.54 -21.70
CA GLY A 263 14.83 32.73 -21.18
C GLY A 263 13.76 33.07 -22.24
N PRO A 264 13.97 34.01 -23.17
CA PRO A 264 13.00 34.30 -24.23
C PRO A 264 12.72 33.10 -25.15
N LEU A 265 13.79 32.36 -25.54
CA LEU A 265 13.65 31.18 -26.39
C LEU A 265 12.88 30.10 -25.66
N LEU A 266 13.26 29.77 -24.43
CA LEU A 266 12.59 28.73 -23.61
C LEU A 266 11.09 29.03 -23.43
N ARG A 267 10.72 30.28 -23.18
CA ARG A 267 9.31 30.69 -23.12
C ARG A 267 8.55 30.45 -24.44
N THR A 268 9.21 30.63 -25.58
CA THR A 268 8.61 30.47 -26.92
C THR A 268 8.40 28.99 -27.28
N ILE A 269 9.34 28.11 -26.90
CA ILE A 269 9.28 26.68 -27.22
C ILE A 269 8.63 25.84 -26.13
N ASN A 270 8.28 26.43 -24.99
CA ASN A 270 7.60 25.76 -23.90
C ASN A 270 6.26 25.17 -24.36
N ARG A 271 5.97 23.95 -23.91
CA ARG A 271 4.69 23.25 -24.12
C ARG A 271 3.99 23.10 -22.80
N VAL A 272 2.68 23.08 -22.83
CA VAL A 272 1.83 22.85 -21.66
C VAL A 272 1.04 21.59 -21.91
N PRO A 273 1.32 20.49 -21.18
CA PRO A 273 0.61 19.22 -21.38
C PRO A 273 -0.81 19.30 -20.84
N ALA A 274 -1.71 18.51 -21.41
CA ALA A 274 -3.10 18.49 -21.02
C ALA A 274 -3.36 17.53 -19.84
N LEU A 275 -4.27 17.92 -18.94
CA LEU A 275 -4.64 17.12 -17.77
C LEU A 275 -5.38 15.83 -18.16
N ASN A 276 -4.93 14.71 -17.62
CA ASN A 276 -5.62 13.43 -17.72
C ASN A 276 -7.03 13.53 -17.12
N PRO A 277 -8.08 13.14 -17.87
CA PRO A 277 -9.47 13.21 -17.38
C PRO A 277 -9.69 12.49 -16.04
N LEU A 278 -9.08 11.32 -15.81
CA LEU A 278 -9.17 10.57 -14.55
C LEU A 278 -8.52 11.33 -13.39
N ALA A 279 -7.39 11.99 -13.64
CA ALA A 279 -6.72 12.84 -12.64
C ALA A 279 -7.57 14.06 -12.31
N ARG A 280 -8.18 14.71 -13.33
CA ARG A 280 -9.11 15.82 -13.13
C ARG A 280 -10.30 15.44 -12.26
N ASP A 281 -10.91 14.29 -12.54
CA ASP A 281 -12.05 13.80 -11.78
C ASP A 281 -11.65 13.46 -10.33
N ALA A 282 -10.45 12.89 -10.14
CA ALA A 282 -9.88 12.66 -8.82
C ALA A 282 -9.68 13.96 -8.03
N LEU A 283 -9.10 14.99 -8.62
CA LEU A 283 -8.88 16.30 -7.98
C LEU A 283 -10.21 16.97 -7.60
N ARG A 284 -11.23 16.90 -8.45
CA ARG A 284 -12.55 17.46 -8.18
C ARG A 284 -13.34 16.72 -7.10
N ALA A 285 -13.09 15.42 -6.95
CA ALA A 285 -13.76 14.57 -5.96
C ALA A 285 -13.00 14.43 -4.64
N ALA A 286 -11.81 15.01 -4.52
CA ALA A 286 -10.97 14.90 -3.35
C ALA A 286 -11.58 15.62 -2.13
N ASP A 287 -11.42 15.03 -0.96
CA ASP A 287 -11.64 15.69 0.32
C ASP A 287 -10.35 16.33 0.85
N VAL A 288 -9.20 15.73 0.48
CA VAL A 288 -7.86 16.26 0.76
C VAL A 288 -6.98 16.15 -0.46
N ILE A 289 -6.26 17.22 -0.78
CA ILE A 289 -5.24 17.25 -1.83
C ILE A 289 -3.91 17.54 -1.17
N ILE A 290 -2.93 16.66 -1.36
CA ILE A 290 -1.60 16.76 -0.75
C ILE A 290 -0.56 17.00 -1.85
N TYR A 291 0.17 18.10 -1.72
CA TYR A 291 1.39 18.35 -2.48
C TYR A 291 2.54 17.74 -1.69
N GLY A 292 3.07 16.62 -2.16
CA GLY A 292 4.04 15.81 -1.42
C GLY A 292 5.43 16.44 -1.36
N PRO A 293 6.25 15.98 -0.40
CA PRO A 293 7.68 16.29 -0.38
C PRO A 293 8.45 15.42 -1.38
N GLY A 294 9.65 15.86 -1.73
CA GLY A 294 10.56 15.15 -2.65
C GLY A 294 11.31 16.13 -3.53
N THR A 295 11.91 15.65 -4.62
CA THR A 295 12.56 16.51 -5.60
C THR A 295 11.52 17.40 -6.27
N GLN A 296 11.48 18.67 -5.82
CA GLN A 296 10.40 19.59 -6.18
C GLN A 296 10.45 19.97 -7.65
N HIS A 297 11.63 20.38 -8.15
CA HIS A 297 11.77 20.89 -9.52
C HIS A 297 11.68 19.76 -10.56
N SER A 298 12.24 18.58 -10.28
CA SER A 298 12.27 17.50 -11.26
C SER A 298 11.02 16.62 -11.24
N SER A 299 10.50 16.28 -10.05
CA SER A 299 9.44 15.27 -9.93
C SER A 299 8.06 15.84 -9.59
N LEU A 300 7.94 17.03 -9.00
CA LEU A 300 6.66 17.53 -8.50
C LEU A 300 6.16 18.76 -9.28
N PHE A 301 6.96 19.80 -9.42
CA PHE A 301 6.54 21.02 -10.12
C PHE A 301 6.08 20.80 -11.56
N PRO A 302 6.66 19.86 -12.36
CA PRO A 302 6.15 19.57 -13.68
C PRO A 302 4.69 19.10 -13.68
N SER A 303 4.23 18.42 -12.61
CA SER A 303 2.81 18.04 -12.45
C SER A 303 1.91 19.27 -12.38
N TYR A 304 2.35 20.34 -11.72
CA TYR A 304 1.56 21.56 -11.52
C TYR A 304 1.54 22.46 -12.76
N MET A 305 2.46 22.26 -13.70
CA MET A 305 2.50 22.96 -14.99
C MET A 305 1.48 22.40 -15.99
N THR A 306 0.78 21.33 -15.66
CA THR A 306 -0.22 20.69 -16.53
C THR A 306 -1.46 21.58 -16.64
N GLU A 307 -1.92 21.86 -17.88
CA GLU A 307 -3.11 22.67 -18.15
C GLU A 307 -4.37 22.09 -17.49
N GLY A 308 -5.06 22.91 -16.72
CA GLY A 308 -6.29 22.52 -16.03
C GLY A 308 -6.09 21.94 -14.63
N VAL A 309 -4.85 21.73 -14.14
CA VAL A 309 -4.59 21.25 -12.77
C VAL A 309 -5.02 22.30 -11.75
N ALA A 310 -4.53 23.52 -11.87
CA ALA A 310 -4.86 24.59 -10.94
C ALA A 310 -6.37 24.88 -10.90
N GLU A 311 -7.02 24.88 -12.07
CA GLU A 311 -8.48 25.07 -12.19
C GLU A 311 -9.25 23.92 -11.57
N ALA A 312 -8.81 22.68 -11.75
CA ALA A 312 -9.47 21.51 -11.14
C ALA A 312 -9.39 21.54 -9.62
N ILE A 313 -8.23 21.99 -9.07
CA ILE A 313 -8.00 22.16 -7.63
C ILE A 313 -8.82 23.33 -7.10
N ALA A 314 -8.80 24.48 -7.75
CA ALA A 314 -9.55 25.67 -7.35
C ALA A 314 -11.06 25.45 -7.38
N ALA A 315 -11.57 24.74 -8.39
CA ALA A 315 -12.97 24.39 -8.49
C ALA A 315 -13.47 23.47 -7.34
N ASN A 316 -12.56 22.78 -6.66
CA ASN A 316 -12.87 22.00 -5.47
C ASN A 316 -12.67 22.84 -4.19
N SER A 317 -13.61 23.72 -3.91
CA SER A 317 -13.57 24.60 -2.71
C SER A 317 -13.75 23.83 -1.39
N LYS A 318 -14.17 22.57 -1.43
CA LYS A 318 -14.43 21.76 -0.23
C LYS A 318 -13.17 21.01 0.25
N ALA A 319 -12.19 20.79 -0.62
CA ALA A 319 -10.99 20.05 -0.25
C ALA A 319 -10.04 20.87 0.64
N ASP A 320 -9.44 20.19 1.62
CA ASP A 320 -8.23 20.70 2.26
C ASP A 320 -7.04 20.48 1.32
N LYS A 321 -6.23 21.49 1.15
CA LYS A 321 -5.12 21.52 0.20
C LYS A 321 -3.84 21.77 0.98
N VAL A 322 -3.04 20.71 1.14
CA VAL A 322 -1.93 20.67 2.08
C VAL A 322 -0.61 20.60 1.35
N PHE A 323 0.21 21.61 1.48
CA PHE A 323 1.60 21.56 1.01
C PHE A 323 2.51 21.05 2.11
N ILE A 324 3.24 19.97 1.85
CA ILE A 324 4.21 19.38 2.76
C ILE A 324 5.61 19.73 2.26
N GLY A 325 6.28 20.66 2.96
CA GLY A 325 7.62 21.11 2.63
C GLY A 325 8.67 20.02 2.86
N ASN A 326 9.77 20.08 2.13
CA ASN A 326 10.92 19.19 2.35
C ASN A 326 11.51 19.43 3.75
N ILE A 327 11.97 18.36 4.40
CA ILE A 327 12.69 18.42 5.68
C ILE A 327 14.13 18.82 5.41
N HIS A 328 14.84 18.05 4.58
CA HIS A 328 16.23 18.33 4.21
C HIS A 328 16.29 19.01 2.84
N ARG A 329 17.32 19.80 2.69
CA ARG A 329 17.73 20.31 1.38
C ARG A 329 18.19 19.13 0.52
N ASP A 330 17.83 19.14 -0.73
CA ASP A 330 18.36 18.27 -1.77
C ASP A 330 19.01 19.10 -2.87
N PHE A 331 19.55 18.42 -3.87
CA PHE A 331 20.32 19.10 -4.91
C PHE A 331 19.47 19.97 -5.83
N ASP A 332 18.17 19.72 -5.95
CA ASP A 332 17.28 20.53 -6.78
C ASP A 332 16.66 21.72 -6.02
N THR A 333 16.79 21.75 -4.69
CA THR A 333 16.27 22.82 -3.84
C THR A 333 17.37 23.62 -3.12
N GLN A 334 18.62 23.50 -3.55
CA GLN A 334 19.74 24.24 -2.97
C GLN A 334 19.47 25.75 -2.98
N GLY A 335 19.71 26.38 -1.84
CA GLY A 335 19.47 27.82 -1.67
C GLY A 335 18.01 28.21 -1.42
N ASP A 336 17.02 27.33 -1.67
CA ASP A 336 15.63 27.62 -1.38
C ASP A 336 15.30 27.46 0.11
N ASP A 337 14.43 28.31 0.62
CA ASP A 337 13.77 28.16 1.91
C ASP A 337 12.31 27.69 1.72
N ALA A 338 11.60 27.46 2.83
CA ALA A 338 10.21 27.00 2.79
C ALA A 338 9.28 28.00 2.08
N SER A 339 9.57 29.30 2.16
CA SER A 339 8.81 30.35 1.49
C SER A 339 9.05 30.35 -0.03
N ASP A 340 10.29 30.09 -0.45
CA ASP A 340 10.64 29.97 -1.86
C ASP A 340 9.93 28.79 -2.51
N LEU A 341 9.95 27.63 -1.87
CA LEU A 341 9.27 26.43 -2.38
C LEU A 341 7.75 26.64 -2.51
N ALA A 342 7.12 27.26 -1.51
CA ALA A 342 5.70 27.59 -1.56
C ALA A 342 5.37 28.59 -2.68
N ARG A 343 6.21 29.62 -2.90
CA ARG A 343 6.04 30.56 -4.01
C ARG A 343 6.24 29.91 -5.38
N LYS A 344 7.22 29.01 -5.50
CA LYS A 344 7.49 28.27 -6.74
C LYS A 344 6.36 27.31 -7.10
N LEU A 345 5.73 26.67 -6.12
CA LEU A 345 4.50 25.89 -6.33
C LEU A 345 3.44 26.74 -7.05
N LEU A 346 3.15 27.95 -6.54
CA LEU A 346 2.14 28.83 -7.14
C LEU A 346 2.57 29.36 -8.52
N LYS A 347 3.85 29.69 -8.67
CA LYS A 347 4.41 30.13 -9.96
C LYS A 347 4.26 29.04 -11.03
N THR A 348 4.52 27.79 -10.68
CA THR A 348 4.38 26.66 -11.62
C THR A 348 2.92 26.36 -11.97
N MET A 349 1.99 26.48 -11.03
CA MET A 349 0.56 26.35 -11.30
C MET A 349 0.06 27.43 -12.28
N SER A 350 0.52 28.67 -12.14
CA SER A 350 0.15 29.76 -13.07
C SER A 350 0.62 29.50 -14.50
N ARG A 351 1.65 28.69 -14.71
CA ARG A 351 2.17 28.32 -16.04
C ARG A 351 1.33 27.29 -16.77
N GLY A 352 0.55 26.49 -16.05
CA GLY A 352 -0.46 25.60 -16.62
C GLY A 352 -1.65 26.30 -17.26
N GLY A 353 -1.56 27.62 -17.47
CA GLY A 353 -2.61 28.42 -18.13
C GLY A 353 -3.63 29.02 -17.17
N ALA A 354 -3.54 28.74 -15.88
CA ALA A 354 -4.44 29.30 -14.87
C ALA A 354 -4.31 30.82 -14.78
N ARG A 355 -5.26 31.55 -15.36
CA ARG A 355 -5.38 32.98 -15.20
C ARG A 355 -6.28 33.27 -14.00
N ASN A 356 -5.74 33.96 -12.99
CA ASN A 356 -6.48 34.42 -11.79
C ASN A 356 -6.79 33.35 -10.74
N VAL A 357 -5.93 32.36 -10.52
CA VAL A 357 -6.04 31.47 -9.35
C VAL A 357 -5.33 32.14 -8.17
N GLU A 358 -6.11 32.42 -7.14
CA GLU A 358 -5.59 32.94 -5.88
C GLU A 358 -4.91 31.81 -5.09
N TRP A 359 -3.88 32.13 -4.29
CA TRP A 359 -3.19 31.09 -3.52
C TRP A 359 -4.13 30.32 -2.58
N LEU A 360 -5.13 30.98 -1.99
CA LEU A 360 -6.16 30.37 -1.15
C LEU A 360 -7.00 29.32 -1.87
N ASP A 361 -7.12 29.42 -3.20
CA ASP A 361 -7.86 28.45 -4.00
C ASP A 361 -7.11 27.12 -4.16
N VAL A 362 -5.79 27.15 -3.99
CA VAL A 362 -4.94 25.99 -4.29
C VAL A 362 -4.13 25.48 -3.09
N VAL A 363 -3.96 26.27 -2.01
CA VAL A 363 -3.31 25.81 -0.77
C VAL A 363 -4.07 26.35 0.44
N SER A 364 -4.42 25.49 1.38
CA SER A 364 -5.06 25.88 2.64
C SER A 364 -4.14 25.68 3.87
N HIS A 365 -3.17 24.78 3.76
CA HIS A 365 -2.26 24.46 4.87
C HIS A 365 -0.84 24.20 4.37
N PHE A 366 0.14 24.64 5.17
CA PHE A 366 1.56 24.36 4.96
C PHE A 366 2.12 23.57 6.14
N PHE A 367 2.68 22.39 5.88
CA PHE A 367 3.40 21.59 6.87
C PHE A 367 4.90 21.86 6.70
N VAL A 368 5.50 22.49 7.70
CA VAL A 368 6.89 22.94 7.66
C VAL A 368 7.67 22.32 8.80
N GLN A 369 8.87 21.85 8.53
CA GLN A 369 9.77 21.27 9.54
C GLN A 369 10.09 22.29 10.62
N GLY A 370 9.76 21.94 11.87
CA GLY A 370 10.22 22.67 13.04
C GLY A 370 11.65 22.27 13.36
N ILE A 371 12.52 23.27 13.50
CA ILE A 371 13.91 23.07 13.89
C ILE A 371 14.05 23.58 15.32
N ASP A 372 14.50 22.75 16.24
CA ASP A 372 14.85 23.21 17.59
C ASP A 372 16.21 23.98 17.58
N GLU A 373 16.49 24.73 18.66
CA GLU A 373 17.75 25.49 18.76
C GLU A 373 19.00 24.63 18.65
N SER A 374 18.92 23.32 18.93
CA SER A 374 20.04 22.39 18.83
C SER A 374 20.33 21.96 17.39
N THR A 375 19.37 22.14 16.48
CA THR A 375 19.49 21.85 15.05
C THR A 375 19.69 23.10 14.21
N LEU A 376 19.49 24.29 14.77
CA LEU A 376 19.81 25.58 14.16
C LEU A 376 21.31 25.62 13.80
N GLY A 377 21.60 25.59 12.50
CA GLY A 377 22.98 25.57 11.98
C GLY A 377 23.41 24.28 11.31
N LYS A 378 22.64 23.23 11.35
CA LYS A 378 22.85 22.08 10.45
C LYS A 378 22.39 22.44 9.06
N ALA A 379 23.35 22.61 8.14
CA ALA A 379 23.11 23.05 6.75
C ALA A 379 22.16 22.14 5.94
N GLN A 380 21.81 20.97 6.48
CA GLN A 380 21.00 19.99 5.79
C GLN A 380 19.48 20.28 5.80
N TYR A 381 18.98 21.10 6.74
CA TYR A 381 17.54 21.39 6.84
C TYR A 381 17.13 22.54 5.92
N VAL A 382 15.90 22.43 5.35
CA VAL A 382 15.28 23.56 4.63
C VAL A 382 14.94 24.65 5.65
N PRO A 383 15.44 25.88 5.50
CA PRO A 383 15.17 26.93 6.44
C PRO A 383 13.70 27.34 6.43
N PHE A 384 13.18 27.66 7.63
CA PHE A 384 11.89 28.29 7.79
C PHE A 384 12.00 29.51 8.68
N ASP A 385 11.77 30.68 8.13
CA ASP A 385 11.71 31.93 8.88
C ASP A 385 10.28 32.48 8.89
N LYS A 386 9.67 32.51 10.10
CA LYS A 386 8.32 33.03 10.29
C LYS A 386 8.14 34.47 9.89
N SER A 387 9.20 35.27 9.98
CA SER A 387 9.15 36.71 9.69
C SER A 387 9.12 37.01 8.19
N SER A 388 9.67 36.16 7.37
CA SER A 388 9.76 36.28 5.92
C SER A 388 8.82 35.35 5.14
N PHE A 389 8.06 34.50 5.83
CA PHE A 389 7.14 33.59 5.16
C PHE A 389 6.01 34.36 4.47
N ALA A 390 5.82 34.09 3.18
CA ALA A 390 4.95 34.88 2.31
C ALA A 390 3.44 34.67 2.54
N PHE A 391 3.05 33.73 3.39
CA PHE A 391 1.65 33.34 3.61
C PHE A 391 1.26 33.50 5.09
N PRO A 392 -0.06 33.59 5.41
CA PRO A 392 -0.52 33.75 6.77
C PRO A 392 -0.08 32.61 7.69
N LEU A 393 0.51 32.94 8.84
CA LEU A 393 1.07 31.95 9.77
C LEU A 393 0.03 31.03 10.39
N GLU A 394 -1.25 31.40 10.43
CA GLU A 394 -2.35 30.55 10.86
C GLU A 394 -2.57 29.33 9.97
N THR A 395 -2.11 29.41 8.71
CA THR A 395 -2.15 28.29 7.77
C THR A 395 -0.97 27.34 7.92
N VAL A 396 0.03 27.70 8.72
CA VAL A 396 1.29 26.96 8.84
C VAL A 396 1.28 26.06 10.08
N LYS A 397 1.54 24.77 9.86
CA LYS A 397 1.77 23.78 10.91
C LYS A 397 3.27 23.52 11.03
N VAL A 398 3.86 24.08 12.05
CA VAL A 398 5.29 23.90 12.38
C VAL A 398 5.42 22.79 13.42
N ARG A 399 6.12 21.74 13.06
CA ARG A 399 6.32 20.57 13.90
C ARG A 399 7.57 19.84 13.47
N ASP A 400 8.12 18.98 14.32
CA ASP A 400 9.09 17.98 13.90
C ASP A 400 8.34 16.86 13.15
N TRP A 401 8.51 16.84 11.84
CA TRP A 401 7.91 15.85 10.93
C TRP A 401 8.85 14.68 10.66
N GLU A 402 10.10 14.75 11.09
CA GLU A 402 11.13 13.79 10.78
C GLU A 402 10.94 12.47 11.56
N ALA A 403 10.97 11.34 10.87
CA ALA A 403 11.04 10.01 11.47
C ALA A 403 12.45 9.45 11.44
N ALA A 404 13.19 9.65 10.34
CA ALA A 404 14.58 9.23 10.14
C ALA A 404 15.18 9.96 8.93
N GLU A 405 16.38 10.51 9.07
CA GLU A 405 17.24 11.04 8.00
C GLU A 405 16.49 11.77 6.86
N GLY A 406 15.81 12.87 7.17
CA GLY A 406 15.08 13.69 6.20
C GLY A 406 13.75 13.09 5.70
N ARG A 407 13.30 11.98 6.25
CA ARG A 407 12.04 11.33 5.86
C ARG A 407 10.91 11.71 6.81
N HIS A 408 9.78 12.10 6.25
CA HIS A 408 8.59 12.41 7.01
C HIS A 408 8.04 11.18 7.75
N SER A 409 7.52 11.40 8.94
CA SER A 409 6.67 10.43 9.63
C SER A 409 5.29 10.43 8.98
N GLY A 410 4.94 9.37 8.27
CA GLY A 410 3.61 9.20 7.70
C GLY A 410 2.50 9.23 8.74
N GLY A 411 2.77 8.70 9.96
CA GLY A 411 1.85 8.75 11.08
C GLY A 411 1.58 10.19 11.55
N TYR A 412 2.61 11.02 11.69
CA TYR A 412 2.42 12.42 12.10
C TYR A 412 1.66 13.23 11.06
N VAL A 413 1.95 13.01 9.77
CA VAL A 413 1.20 13.65 8.68
C VAL A 413 -0.28 13.22 8.74
N LEU A 414 -0.56 11.93 8.90
CA LEU A 414 -1.90 11.41 8.97
C LEU A 414 -2.68 11.94 10.19
N ASP A 415 -2.02 12.05 11.35
CA ASP A 415 -2.63 12.61 12.58
C ASP A 415 -3.05 14.07 12.39
N GLU A 416 -2.20 14.88 11.71
CA GLU A 416 -2.53 16.29 11.45
C GLU A 416 -3.64 16.42 10.39
N LEU A 417 -3.56 15.64 9.31
CA LEU A 417 -4.64 15.59 8.31
C LEU A 417 -5.97 15.22 8.94
N ARG A 418 -5.96 14.31 9.89
CA ARG A 418 -7.14 13.91 10.64
C ARG A 418 -7.74 15.08 11.42
N GLN A 419 -6.93 15.88 12.12
CA GLN A 419 -7.41 17.05 12.85
C GLN A 419 -8.04 18.09 11.91
N ILE A 420 -7.41 18.33 10.74
CA ILE A 420 -7.91 19.24 9.73
C ILE A 420 -9.28 18.77 9.19
N VAL A 421 -9.38 17.50 8.82
CA VAL A 421 -10.58 16.93 8.19
C VAL A 421 -11.74 16.79 9.17
N GLN A 422 -11.50 16.39 10.42
CA GLN A 422 -12.54 16.21 11.44
C GLN A 422 -13.36 17.47 11.73
N SER A 423 -12.81 18.65 11.50
CA SER A 423 -13.51 19.91 11.67
C SER A 423 -14.62 20.14 10.63
N ARG A 424 -14.65 19.37 9.52
CA ARG A 424 -15.53 19.62 8.37
C ARG A 424 -16.34 18.41 7.89
N ILE A 425 -15.93 17.21 8.21
CA ILE A 425 -16.56 15.97 7.71
C ILE A 425 -17.04 15.15 8.90
N ASP A 426 -18.33 14.77 8.92
CA ASP A 426 -18.94 13.88 9.93
C ASP A 426 -18.43 12.42 9.90
N ILE A 427 -17.26 12.20 9.30
CA ILE A 427 -16.59 10.92 9.33
C ILE A 427 -15.54 10.97 10.44
N GLU A 428 -15.83 10.33 11.57
CA GLU A 428 -14.85 10.15 12.63
C GLU A 428 -13.71 9.26 12.13
N LEU A 429 -12.60 9.88 11.69
CA LEU A 429 -11.37 9.16 11.41
C LEU A 429 -10.85 8.59 12.73
N THR A 430 -10.93 7.28 12.87
CA THR A 430 -10.37 6.61 14.04
C THR A 430 -8.88 6.91 14.15
N PRO A 431 -8.35 7.12 15.38
CA PRO A 431 -6.90 7.23 15.57
C PRO A 431 -6.20 6.01 14.97
N PHE A 432 -5.13 6.23 14.24
CA PHE A 432 -4.26 5.14 13.77
C PHE A 432 -3.41 4.60 14.94
N HIS A 433 -4.05 4.36 16.07
CA HIS A 433 -3.47 3.53 17.11
C HIS A 433 -3.71 2.09 16.67
N HIS A 434 -2.64 1.39 16.36
CA HIS A 434 -2.73 -0.04 16.20
C HIS A 434 -3.37 -0.59 17.47
N MET A 435 -4.56 -1.13 17.32
CA MET A 435 -5.29 -1.75 18.42
C MET A 435 -5.69 -3.16 18.03
N VAL A 436 -5.41 -4.10 18.91
CA VAL A 436 -5.90 -5.46 18.75
C VAL A 436 -7.18 -5.68 19.56
N SER A 437 -8.22 -6.14 18.88
CA SER A 437 -9.45 -6.64 19.52
C SER A 437 -9.34 -8.15 19.73
N ILE A 438 -9.20 -8.58 20.96
CA ILE A 438 -9.19 -10.00 21.33
C ILE A 438 -10.63 -10.42 21.61
N VAL A 439 -11.21 -11.20 20.70
CA VAL A 439 -12.59 -11.67 20.76
C VAL A 439 -12.61 -13.08 21.36
N ILE A 440 -13.31 -13.24 22.47
CA ILE A 440 -13.42 -14.50 23.23
C ILE A 440 -14.87 -15.00 23.20
N PRO A 441 -15.22 -15.86 22.21
CA PRO A 441 -16.55 -16.49 22.19
C PRO A 441 -16.65 -17.60 23.25
N VAL A 442 -17.67 -17.55 24.08
CA VAL A 442 -17.88 -18.50 25.19
C VAL A 442 -19.30 -19.06 25.25
N LEU A 443 -19.42 -20.26 25.79
CA LEU A 443 -20.70 -20.87 26.13
C LEU A 443 -20.48 -21.90 27.27
N ASN A 444 -20.99 -21.64 28.45
CA ASN A 444 -20.85 -22.50 29.64
C ASN A 444 -19.38 -22.86 29.95
N GLU A 445 -18.58 -21.84 30.26
CA GLU A 445 -17.14 -21.94 30.57
C GLU A 445 -16.82 -21.41 31.98
N GLN A 446 -17.76 -21.54 32.94
CA GLN A 446 -17.57 -21.03 34.31
C GLN A 446 -16.29 -21.53 34.99
N ALA A 447 -15.78 -22.70 34.66
CA ALA A 447 -14.59 -23.28 35.29
C ALA A 447 -13.27 -22.59 34.84
N THR A 448 -13.25 -21.98 33.67
CA THR A 448 -12.01 -21.51 33.01
C THR A 448 -11.99 -19.99 32.73
N ILE A 449 -13.17 -19.40 32.50
CA ILE A 449 -13.27 -18.06 31.93
C ILE A 449 -12.58 -16.97 32.75
N GLU A 450 -12.71 -17.00 34.07
CA GLU A 450 -12.08 -16.00 34.95
C GLU A 450 -10.54 -16.01 34.81
N ARG A 451 -9.95 -17.21 34.82
CA ARG A 451 -8.50 -17.37 34.65
C ARG A 451 -8.05 -16.92 33.27
N VAL A 452 -8.74 -17.32 32.21
CA VAL A 452 -8.45 -16.91 30.83
C VAL A 452 -8.50 -15.40 30.69
N LEU A 453 -9.55 -14.76 31.19
CA LEU A 453 -9.69 -13.31 31.08
C LEU A 453 -8.60 -12.57 31.86
N LYS A 454 -8.28 -13.00 33.08
CA LYS A 454 -7.18 -12.43 33.88
C LYS A 454 -5.83 -12.55 33.15
N SER A 455 -5.53 -13.70 32.55
CA SER A 455 -4.29 -13.90 31.80
C SER A 455 -4.24 -13.05 30.53
N VAL A 456 -5.34 -13.00 29.75
CA VAL A 456 -5.39 -12.19 28.51
C VAL A 456 -5.37 -10.68 28.79
N THR A 457 -6.04 -10.23 29.85
CA THR A 457 -6.01 -8.82 30.25
C THR A 457 -4.66 -8.38 30.82
N ALA A 458 -3.87 -9.30 31.39
CA ALA A 458 -2.53 -9.04 31.88
C ALA A 458 -1.47 -8.91 30.78
N LEU A 459 -1.72 -9.41 29.56
CA LEU A 459 -0.77 -9.29 28.46
C LEU A 459 -0.52 -7.81 28.13
N ASP A 460 0.72 -7.43 27.90
CA ASP A 460 1.11 -6.08 27.51
C ASP A 460 1.61 -6.03 26.07
N PHE A 461 0.88 -5.33 25.21
CA PHE A 461 1.25 -5.08 23.81
C PHE A 461 1.92 -3.72 23.60
N GLY A 462 2.17 -2.95 24.67
CA GLY A 462 2.90 -1.67 24.62
C GLY A 462 4.24 -1.74 23.92
N PRO A 463 5.08 -2.79 24.13
CA PRO A 463 6.34 -2.98 23.40
C PRO A 463 6.18 -3.09 21.87
N MET A 464 4.98 -3.42 21.38
CA MET A 464 4.63 -3.46 19.95
C MET A 464 3.94 -2.16 19.50
N SER A 465 3.88 -1.12 20.33
CA SER A 465 3.13 0.12 20.07
C SER A 465 1.65 -0.13 19.78
N LEU A 466 1.07 -1.11 20.47
CA LEU A 466 -0.32 -1.56 20.31
C LEU A 466 -1.11 -1.35 21.59
N SER A 467 -2.31 -0.78 21.45
CA SER A 467 -3.35 -0.90 22.45
C SER A 467 -4.14 -2.19 22.28
N LYS A 468 -4.83 -2.62 23.31
CA LYS A 468 -5.73 -3.79 23.23
C LYS A 468 -7.10 -3.50 23.83
N GLU A 469 -8.09 -4.22 23.31
CA GLU A 469 -9.39 -4.41 23.98
C GLU A 469 -9.70 -5.92 24.04
N VAL A 470 -10.40 -6.32 25.09
CA VAL A 470 -10.85 -7.69 25.28
C VAL A 470 -12.37 -7.72 25.23
N LEU A 471 -12.93 -8.50 24.30
CA LEU A 471 -14.37 -8.64 24.12
C LEU A 471 -14.77 -10.10 24.43
N LEU A 472 -15.58 -10.29 25.43
CA LEU A 472 -16.21 -11.58 25.69
C LEU A 472 -17.59 -11.58 25.03
N ILE A 473 -17.85 -12.61 24.21
CA ILE A 473 -19.12 -12.80 23.53
C ILE A 473 -19.78 -14.08 24.04
N ASP A 474 -20.81 -13.91 24.84
CA ASP A 474 -21.56 -15.02 25.41
C ASP A 474 -22.59 -15.59 24.44
N GLY A 475 -22.50 -16.89 24.17
CA GLY A 475 -23.41 -17.64 23.30
C GLY A 475 -24.73 -18.06 23.95
N GLY A 476 -25.09 -17.52 25.11
CA GLY A 476 -26.26 -17.88 25.89
C GLY A 476 -25.95 -18.91 27.00
N SER A 477 -24.91 -18.62 27.80
CA SER A 477 -24.53 -19.47 28.92
C SER A 477 -25.63 -19.57 29.98
N SER A 478 -25.84 -20.75 30.51
CA SER A 478 -26.80 -21.06 31.57
C SER A 478 -26.14 -21.27 32.94
N ASP A 479 -24.80 -21.17 32.99
CA ASP A 479 -23.99 -21.32 34.21
C ASP A 479 -23.46 -19.95 34.69
N ALA A 480 -22.55 -19.96 35.66
CA ALA A 480 -21.95 -18.72 36.20
C ALA A 480 -20.90 -18.03 35.29
N THR A 481 -20.83 -18.39 33.99
CA THR A 481 -19.84 -17.83 33.04
C THR A 481 -19.91 -16.30 32.98
N LEU A 482 -21.10 -15.73 32.80
CA LEU A 482 -21.29 -14.27 32.69
C LEU A 482 -20.95 -13.53 33.98
N GLU A 483 -21.35 -14.10 35.13
CA GLU A 483 -21.05 -13.53 36.44
C GLU A 483 -19.54 -13.43 36.65
N ARG A 484 -18.83 -14.51 36.42
CA ARG A 484 -17.36 -14.57 36.51
C ARG A 484 -16.66 -13.69 35.50
N ALA A 485 -17.19 -13.59 34.28
CA ALA A 485 -16.61 -12.70 33.28
C ALA A 485 -16.72 -11.21 33.68
N ARG A 486 -17.86 -10.81 34.23
CA ARG A 486 -18.10 -9.43 34.69
C ARG A 486 -17.28 -9.04 35.92
N SER A 487 -16.80 -10.01 36.70
CA SER A 487 -15.92 -9.72 37.84
C SER A 487 -14.49 -9.34 37.42
N VAL A 488 -14.10 -9.60 36.15
CA VAL A 488 -12.78 -9.24 35.61
C VAL A 488 -12.85 -7.84 34.98
N GLY A 489 -12.02 -6.93 35.46
CA GLY A 489 -11.91 -5.58 34.90
C GLY A 489 -11.37 -5.55 33.45
N ASN A 490 -11.61 -4.46 32.74
CA ASN A 490 -11.11 -4.20 31.39
C ASN A 490 -11.57 -5.22 30.32
N VAL A 491 -12.76 -5.82 30.53
CA VAL A 491 -13.40 -6.75 29.59
C VAL A 491 -14.76 -6.18 29.18
N ARG A 492 -15.01 -6.08 27.88
CA ARG A 492 -16.32 -5.71 27.34
C ARG A 492 -17.13 -6.99 27.10
N VAL A 493 -18.25 -7.11 27.79
CA VAL A 493 -19.10 -8.32 27.76
C VAL A 493 -20.35 -8.07 26.93
N TYR A 494 -20.58 -8.94 25.95
CA TYR A 494 -21.77 -8.94 25.09
C TYR A 494 -22.41 -10.34 25.10
N SER A 495 -23.72 -10.38 24.92
CA SER A 495 -24.48 -11.64 24.75
C SER A 495 -25.17 -11.66 23.40
N LEU A 496 -25.30 -12.85 22.81
CA LEU A 496 -26.08 -13.02 21.58
C LEU A 496 -27.56 -12.64 21.82
N PRO A 497 -28.22 -12.03 20.82
CA PRO A 497 -29.66 -11.78 20.88
C PRO A 497 -30.45 -13.09 21.06
N PRO A 498 -31.62 -13.07 21.70
CA PRO A 498 -32.50 -14.24 21.82
C PRO A 498 -32.81 -14.87 20.47
N GLY A 499 -32.71 -16.18 20.38
CA GLY A 499 -32.97 -16.95 19.14
C GLY A 499 -31.73 -17.09 18.21
N ARG A 500 -30.62 -16.47 18.54
CA ARG A 500 -29.37 -16.61 17.78
C ARG A 500 -28.37 -17.42 18.61
N PHE A 501 -27.85 -18.49 18.02
CA PHE A 501 -27.01 -19.45 18.74
C PHE A 501 -25.80 -19.85 17.88
N GLY A 502 -24.75 -20.28 18.54
CA GLY A 502 -23.59 -20.89 17.90
C GLY A 502 -22.32 -20.06 18.00
N ARG A 503 -21.18 -20.76 17.86
CA ARG A 503 -19.86 -20.15 17.95
C ARG A 503 -19.63 -19.10 16.84
N GLY A 504 -20.05 -19.41 15.62
CA GLY A 504 -19.93 -18.50 14.49
C GLY A 504 -20.73 -17.21 14.69
N ALA A 505 -21.95 -17.32 15.23
CA ALA A 505 -22.75 -16.15 15.57
C ALA A 505 -22.05 -15.25 16.61
N ALA A 506 -21.43 -15.86 17.64
CA ALA A 506 -20.66 -15.14 18.65
C ALA A 506 -19.40 -14.47 18.04
N MET A 507 -18.67 -15.16 17.17
CA MET A 507 -17.54 -14.58 16.46
C MET A 507 -17.95 -13.39 15.58
N ARG A 508 -19.06 -13.51 14.84
CA ARG A 508 -19.59 -12.42 14.00
C ARG A 508 -20.02 -11.20 14.81
N LEU A 509 -20.68 -11.40 15.97
CA LEU A 509 -21.00 -10.30 16.87
C LEU A 509 -19.71 -9.66 17.42
N GLY A 510 -18.70 -10.47 17.76
CA GLY A 510 -17.39 -9.96 18.18
C GLY A 510 -16.72 -9.12 17.13
N MET A 511 -16.77 -9.53 15.85
CA MET A 511 -16.26 -8.73 14.72
C MET A 511 -16.99 -7.39 14.55
N GLU A 512 -18.30 -7.38 14.77
CA GLU A 512 -19.13 -6.16 14.72
C GLU A 512 -18.76 -5.18 15.84
N LYS A 513 -18.53 -5.68 17.06
CA LYS A 513 -18.23 -4.88 18.25
C LYS A 513 -16.75 -4.52 18.40
N ALA A 514 -15.87 -5.17 17.68
CA ALA A 514 -14.44 -4.92 17.66
C ALA A 514 -14.13 -3.53 17.07
N ARG A 515 -13.27 -2.77 17.76
CA ARG A 515 -12.82 -1.43 17.36
C ARG A 515 -11.40 -1.44 16.78
N GLY A 516 -10.65 -2.50 17.08
CA GLY A 516 -9.27 -2.64 16.61
C GLY A 516 -9.15 -2.83 15.10
N ASN A 517 -8.01 -2.47 14.60
CA ASN A 517 -7.60 -2.76 13.21
C ASN A 517 -7.03 -4.18 13.06
N LEU A 518 -6.73 -4.85 14.17
CA LEU A 518 -6.47 -6.28 14.22
C LEU A 518 -7.57 -6.98 15.03
N ILE A 519 -8.07 -8.11 14.56
CA ILE A 519 -9.04 -8.93 15.30
C ILE A 519 -8.43 -10.31 15.50
N VAL A 520 -8.32 -10.73 16.76
CA VAL A 520 -7.83 -12.06 17.11
C VAL A 520 -8.91 -12.81 17.87
N PHE A 521 -9.29 -13.98 17.39
CA PHE A 521 -10.16 -14.91 18.11
C PHE A 521 -9.34 -15.76 19.06
N PHE A 522 -9.73 -15.79 20.32
CA PHE A 522 -9.10 -16.59 21.36
C PHE A 522 -10.17 -17.38 22.14
N PRO A 523 -10.03 -18.69 22.36
CA PRO A 523 -11.05 -19.46 23.07
C PRO A 523 -11.04 -19.23 24.58
N GLY A 524 -12.21 -19.29 25.21
CA GLY A 524 -12.39 -19.14 26.66
C GLY A 524 -12.19 -20.41 27.47
N ASP A 525 -11.70 -21.49 26.86
CA ASP A 525 -11.69 -22.83 27.42
C ASP A 525 -10.36 -23.25 28.08
N ASP A 526 -9.37 -22.34 28.13
CA ASP A 526 -8.04 -22.57 28.72
C ASP A 526 -7.21 -23.70 28.03
N GLU A 527 -7.57 -24.04 26.78
CA GLU A 527 -6.82 -25.03 26.01
C GLU A 527 -5.60 -24.43 25.29
N TYR A 528 -5.53 -23.10 25.09
CA TYR A 528 -4.44 -22.35 24.46
C TYR A 528 -3.70 -21.47 25.46
N ARG A 529 -2.45 -21.22 25.21
CA ARG A 529 -1.66 -20.30 26.03
C ARG A 529 -1.92 -18.86 25.61
N PRO A 530 -2.25 -17.95 26.54
CA PRO A 530 -2.42 -16.53 26.22
C PRO A 530 -1.21 -15.87 25.55
N GLU A 531 0.01 -16.33 25.88
CA GLU A 531 1.26 -15.83 25.32
C GLU A 531 1.40 -16.06 23.80
N ASP A 532 0.71 -17.09 23.26
CA ASP A 532 0.68 -17.32 21.81
C ASP A 532 0.01 -16.16 21.03
N LEU A 533 -0.77 -15.32 21.73
CA LEU A 533 -1.31 -14.07 21.17
C LEU A 533 -0.21 -13.11 20.70
N TYR A 534 0.93 -13.07 21.38
CA TYR A 534 2.05 -12.23 20.93
C TYR A 534 2.56 -12.63 19.55
N SER A 535 2.74 -13.93 19.33
CA SER A 535 3.22 -14.44 18.03
C SER A 535 2.23 -14.20 16.90
N VAL A 536 0.92 -14.36 17.16
CA VAL A 536 -0.15 -14.04 16.19
C VAL A 536 -0.13 -12.56 15.84
N VAL A 537 -0.14 -11.70 16.85
CA VAL A 537 -0.17 -10.24 16.68
C VAL A 537 1.11 -9.73 16.00
N GLN A 538 2.27 -10.26 16.42
CA GLN A 538 3.55 -9.90 15.81
C GLN A 538 3.60 -10.27 14.32
N SER A 539 3.08 -11.43 13.94
CA SER A 539 3.03 -11.86 12.55
C SER A 539 2.12 -10.96 11.71
N LEU A 540 0.98 -10.51 12.26
CA LEU A 540 0.09 -9.56 11.60
C LEU A 540 0.74 -8.18 11.43
N MET A 541 1.53 -7.73 12.42
CA MET A 541 2.15 -6.41 12.43
C MET A 541 3.41 -6.32 11.58
N GLN A 542 4.33 -7.27 11.78
CA GLN A 542 5.69 -7.22 11.23
C GLN A 542 5.87 -8.11 10.01
N GLY A 543 5.10 -9.19 9.92
CA GLY A 543 5.19 -10.16 8.83
C GLY A 543 4.42 -9.75 7.57
N GLY A 544 3.61 -8.68 7.61
CA GLY A 544 2.77 -8.27 6.49
C GLY A 544 1.63 -9.26 6.17
N PHE A 545 1.35 -10.22 7.05
CA PHE A 545 0.28 -11.20 6.84
C PHE A 545 -1.06 -10.64 7.30
N ARG A 546 -2.08 -10.77 6.46
CA ARG A 546 -3.44 -10.31 6.78
C ARG A 546 -4.30 -11.37 7.46
N ALA A 547 -3.89 -12.64 7.43
CA ALA A 547 -4.51 -13.76 8.11
C ALA A 547 -3.45 -14.68 8.71
N VAL A 548 -3.49 -14.89 10.04
CA VAL A 548 -2.53 -15.72 10.79
C VAL A 548 -3.30 -16.75 11.61
N PHE A 549 -3.01 -18.01 11.40
CA PHE A 549 -3.66 -19.13 12.11
C PHE A 549 -2.67 -19.79 13.06
N GLY A 550 -3.09 -20.00 14.30
CA GLY A 550 -2.36 -20.87 15.21
C GLY A 550 -2.57 -22.32 14.82
N THR A 551 -1.51 -23.05 14.52
CA THR A 551 -1.60 -24.48 14.19
C THR A 551 -1.07 -25.34 15.33
N ARG A 552 -1.85 -26.36 15.67
CA ARG A 552 -1.48 -27.39 16.66
C ARG A 552 -0.59 -28.48 16.05
N ALA A 553 -0.46 -28.49 14.73
CA ALA A 553 0.21 -29.55 13.97
C ALA A 553 1.72 -29.34 13.78
N VAL A 554 2.21 -28.11 13.69
CA VAL A 554 3.57 -27.79 13.22
C VAL A 554 4.67 -27.86 14.30
N LYS A 555 4.32 -27.78 15.59
CA LYS A 555 5.33 -27.88 16.69
C LYS A 555 5.91 -29.29 16.88
N CYS A 556 5.54 -30.25 16.06
CA CYS A 556 5.89 -31.66 16.26
C CYS A 556 6.71 -32.21 15.11
N THR A 557 7.93 -32.61 15.43
CA THR A 557 8.72 -33.54 14.59
C THR A 557 8.04 -34.91 14.49
N ASP A 558 7.17 -35.26 15.44
CA ASP A 558 6.31 -36.43 15.36
C ASP A 558 4.87 -36.14 15.84
N LEU A 559 4.01 -35.76 14.88
CA LEU A 559 2.59 -35.51 15.08
C LEU A 559 1.90 -36.73 15.71
N THR A 560 2.40 -37.95 15.42
CA THR A 560 1.85 -39.21 15.88
C THR A 560 2.03 -39.40 17.38
N ASP A 561 3.19 -39.10 17.94
CA ASP A 561 3.47 -39.29 19.36
C ASP A 561 2.80 -38.23 20.23
N ARG A 562 2.68 -37.01 19.77
CA ARG A 562 1.97 -35.99 20.53
C ARG A 562 0.47 -36.20 20.55
N LEU A 563 -0.15 -36.56 19.43
CA LEU A 563 -1.55 -36.90 19.37
C LEU A 563 -1.84 -38.19 20.20
N LYS A 564 -0.89 -39.15 20.26
CA LYS A 564 -1.01 -40.31 21.16
C LYS A 564 -1.00 -39.87 22.62
N ASN A 565 -0.10 -38.95 23.02
CA ASN A 565 -0.03 -38.46 24.39
C ASN A 565 -1.25 -37.64 24.80
N ILE A 566 -1.79 -36.85 23.87
CA ILE A 566 -3.00 -36.03 24.05
C ILE A 566 -4.25 -36.91 24.25
N TYR A 567 -4.33 -38.05 23.54
CA TYR A 567 -5.50 -38.96 23.53
C TYR A 567 -5.16 -40.35 24.10
N ALA A 568 -4.11 -40.45 24.95
CA ALA A 568 -3.44 -41.68 25.39
C ALA A 568 -4.37 -42.84 25.80
N ASN A 569 -5.61 -42.53 26.23
CA ASN A 569 -6.58 -43.53 26.67
C ASN A 569 -7.77 -43.73 25.73
N ASN A 570 -7.83 -43.09 24.56
CA ASN A 570 -8.96 -43.26 23.64
C ASN A 570 -8.53 -43.27 22.16
N ARG A 571 -8.18 -44.47 21.69
CA ARG A 571 -7.72 -44.72 20.31
C ARG A 571 -8.72 -44.27 19.24
N ARG A 572 -10.04 -44.38 19.48
CA ARG A 572 -11.06 -43.90 18.51
C ARG A 572 -11.08 -42.40 18.41
N LEU A 573 -10.94 -41.68 19.50
CA LEU A 573 -10.91 -40.20 19.52
C LEU A 573 -9.63 -39.66 18.86
N TYR A 574 -8.50 -40.31 19.06
CA TYR A 574 -7.24 -40.05 18.41
C TYR A 574 -7.37 -40.19 16.89
N LEU A 575 -7.89 -41.32 16.42
CA LEU A 575 -8.02 -41.57 14.98
C LEU A 575 -9.00 -40.59 14.31
N THR A 576 -10.16 -40.32 14.93
CA THR A 576 -11.13 -39.36 14.38
C THR A 576 -10.59 -37.92 14.35
N SER A 577 -9.83 -37.48 15.36
CA SER A 577 -9.24 -36.16 15.39
C SER A 577 -8.11 -36.02 14.36
N LYS A 578 -7.22 -37.04 14.25
CA LYS A 578 -6.12 -37.06 13.30
C LYS A 578 -6.60 -37.06 11.84
N TYR A 579 -7.46 -38.02 11.51
CA TYR A 579 -7.94 -38.18 10.13
C TYR A 579 -8.97 -37.13 9.75
N GLY A 580 -9.80 -36.67 10.69
CA GLY A 580 -10.76 -35.61 10.45
C GLY A 580 -10.10 -34.27 10.12
N GLY A 581 -9.06 -33.86 10.85
CA GLY A 581 -8.29 -32.67 10.55
C GLY A 581 -7.58 -32.79 9.20
N MET A 582 -6.89 -33.90 8.95
CA MET A 582 -6.19 -34.17 7.69
C MET A 582 -7.14 -34.17 6.49
N MET A 583 -8.34 -34.73 6.64
CA MET A 583 -9.37 -34.73 5.61
C MET A 583 -9.80 -33.32 5.23
N LEU A 584 -9.99 -32.42 6.20
CA LEU A 584 -10.32 -31.02 5.93
C LEU A 584 -9.18 -30.30 5.23
N SER A 585 -7.93 -30.51 5.64
CA SER A 585 -6.73 -29.92 5.01
C SER A 585 -6.58 -30.39 3.56
N VAL A 586 -6.75 -31.69 3.31
CA VAL A 586 -6.70 -32.26 1.94
C VAL A 586 -7.88 -31.76 1.10
N THR A 587 -9.08 -31.66 1.67
CA THR A 587 -10.24 -31.12 0.95
C THR A 587 -10.03 -29.65 0.59
N THR A 588 -9.45 -28.86 1.48
CA THR A 588 -9.12 -27.46 1.20
C THR A 588 -8.08 -27.37 0.08
N LEU A 589 -7.07 -28.24 0.10
CA LEU A 589 -6.09 -28.32 -1.00
C LEU A 589 -6.75 -28.65 -2.33
N LEU A 590 -7.61 -29.65 -2.37
CA LEU A 590 -8.26 -30.11 -3.60
C LEU A 590 -9.26 -29.10 -4.17
N LEU A 591 -10.04 -28.44 -3.31
CA LEU A 591 -11.09 -27.52 -3.76
C LEU A 591 -10.57 -26.12 -4.05
N TYR A 592 -9.54 -25.66 -3.32
CA TYR A 592 -9.10 -24.27 -3.34
C TYR A 592 -7.61 -24.10 -3.68
N ASN A 593 -6.90 -25.19 -3.95
CA ASN A 593 -5.44 -25.17 -4.14
C ASN A 593 -4.68 -24.53 -2.97
N ARG A 594 -5.19 -24.73 -1.73
CA ARG A 594 -4.61 -24.19 -0.50
C ARG A 594 -4.48 -25.28 0.56
N TYR A 595 -3.27 -25.46 1.06
CA TYR A 595 -3.04 -26.39 2.16
C TYR A 595 -2.95 -25.62 3.47
N VAL A 596 -3.95 -25.80 4.34
CA VAL A 596 -4.00 -25.27 5.70
C VAL A 596 -3.90 -26.44 6.66
N THR A 597 -2.88 -26.45 7.53
CA THR A 597 -2.60 -27.62 8.38
C THR A 597 -3.61 -27.81 9.50
N ASP A 598 -4.24 -26.72 10.00
CA ASP A 598 -5.21 -26.75 11.09
C ASP A 598 -6.40 -25.82 10.84
N VAL A 599 -7.29 -26.23 9.95
CA VAL A 599 -8.49 -25.47 9.54
C VAL A 599 -9.39 -25.10 10.72
N LEU A 600 -9.48 -25.97 11.74
CA LEU A 600 -10.36 -25.80 12.91
C LEU A 600 -9.65 -25.25 14.15
N SER A 601 -8.46 -24.69 14.02
CA SER A 601 -7.82 -23.99 15.14
C SER A 601 -8.70 -22.85 15.63
N SER A 602 -8.74 -22.64 16.93
CA SER A 602 -9.53 -21.57 17.56
C SER A 602 -8.78 -20.27 17.75
N LEU A 603 -7.44 -20.29 17.68
CA LEU A 603 -6.60 -19.11 17.75
C LEU A 603 -6.28 -18.65 16.34
N LYS A 604 -6.88 -17.55 15.93
CA LYS A 604 -6.71 -16.96 14.60
C LYS A 604 -6.74 -15.46 14.67
N GLY A 605 -5.84 -14.83 13.96
CA GLY A 605 -5.74 -13.36 13.86
C GLY A 605 -5.91 -12.87 12.43
N TYR A 606 -6.47 -11.67 12.29
CA TYR A 606 -6.79 -11.10 11.00
C TYR A 606 -6.61 -9.58 11.01
N ASP A 607 -6.28 -9.04 9.85
CA ASP A 607 -6.59 -7.67 9.51
C ASP A 607 -8.11 -7.45 9.56
N ALA A 608 -8.56 -6.43 10.28
CA ALA A 608 -10.00 -6.23 10.52
C ALA A 608 -10.77 -5.87 9.23
N VAL A 609 -10.12 -5.16 8.30
CA VAL A 609 -10.73 -4.79 7.01
C VAL A 609 -10.92 -6.05 6.17
N LEU A 610 -9.88 -6.88 6.04
CA LEU A 610 -9.99 -8.16 5.36
C LEU A 610 -11.10 -9.01 5.95
N LEU A 611 -11.09 -9.24 7.27
CA LEU A 611 -12.06 -10.14 7.91
C LEU A 611 -13.51 -9.67 7.71
N ARG A 612 -13.78 -8.37 7.87
CA ARG A 612 -15.12 -7.80 7.64
C ARG A 612 -15.55 -7.89 6.19
N SER A 613 -14.62 -7.71 5.26
CA SER A 613 -14.90 -7.79 3.82
C SER A 613 -15.33 -9.19 3.35
N LEU A 614 -15.01 -10.25 4.11
CA LEU A 614 -15.42 -11.63 3.79
C LEU A 614 -16.93 -11.84 3.86
N ALA A 615 -17.71 -10.92 4.44
CA ALA A 615 -19.18 -11.02 4.54
C ALA A 615 -19.66 -12.38 5.03
N LEU A 616 -19.17 -12.81 6.19
CA LEU A 616 -19.40 -14.13 6.78
C LEU A 616 -20.88 -14.35 7.14
N GLN A 617 -21.40 -15.56 6.88
CA GLN A 617 -22.81 -15.90 7.00
C GLN A 617 -23.07 -17.01 8.04
N SER A 618 -22.14 -17.93 8.22
CA SER A 618 -22.32 -19.10 9.08
C SER A 618 -22.43 -18.74 10.57
N ASP A 619 -23.31 -19.42 11.30
CA ASP A 619 -23.51 -19.21 12.74
C ASP A 619 -22.89 -20.33 13.61
N GLY A 620 -22.47 -21.45 12.99
CA GLY A 620 -21.90 -22.62 13.67
C GLY A 620 -20.38 -22.72 13.59
N LEU A 621 -19.85 -23.93 13.78
CA LEU A 621 -18.43 -24.24 13.59
C LEU A 621 -17.99 -24.19 12.13
N ASP A 622 -18.93 -24.23 11.20
CA ASP A 622 -18.75 -24.06 9.77
C ASP A 622 -18.25 -22.66 9.39
N LEU A 623 -18.32 -21.67 10.29
CA LEU A 623 -17.71 -20.36 10.09
C LEU A 623 -16.19 -20.48 9.87
N GLU A 624 -15.50 -21.38 10.57
CA GLU A 624 -14.05 -21.56 10.43
C GLU A 624 -13.68 -22.03 9.01
N THR A 625 -14.48 -22.88 8.42
CA THR A 625 -14.29 -23.35 7.04
C THR A 625 -14.79 -22.34 6.01
N GLU A 626 -15.83 -21.58 6.31
CA GLU A 626 -16.25 -20.44 5.47
C GLU A 626 -15.14 -19.41 5.33
N ILE A 627 -14.47 -19.07 6.44
CA ILE A 627 -13.34 -18.12 6.41
C ILE A 627 -12.23 -18.66 5.49
N VAL A 628 -11.82 -19.92 5.66
CA VAL A 628 -10.76 -20.52 4.83
C VAL A 628 -11.16 -20.55 3.36
N ALA A 629 -12.41 -20.92 3.05
CA ALA A 629 -12.92 -20.92 1.68
C ALA A 629 -12.84 -19.53 1.04
N LYS A 630 -13.37 -18.50 1.73
CA LYS A 630 -13.41 -17.12 1.22
C LYS A 630 -12.05 -16.48 1.14
N LEU A 631 -11.12 -16.74 2.07
CA LEU A 631 -9.73 -16.32 1.96
C LEU A 631 -9.05 -16.95 0.73
N SER A 632 -9.28 -18.25 0.53
CA SER A 632 -8.70 -18.98 -0.61
C SER A 632 -9.24 -18.49 -1.96
N GLN A 633 -10.54 -18.19 -2.05
CA GLN A 633 -11.17 -17.59 -3.24
C GLN A 633 -10.60 -16.23 -3.58
N ARG A 634 -10.28 -15.42 -2.57
CA ARG A 634 -9.63 -14.12 -2.72
C ARG A 634 -8.11 -14.20 -2.89
N ARG A 635 -7.56 -15.40 -2.92
CA ARG A 635 -6.10 -15.65 -2.97
C ARG A 635 -5.32 -15.06 -1.80
N GLU A 636 -6.00 -14.74 -0.68
CA GLU A 636 -5.35 -14.24 0.53
C GLU A 636 -4.51 -15.35 1.17
N TYR A 637 -3.28 -15.03 1.54
CA TYR A 637 -2.37 -15.99 2.16
C TYR A 637 -2.71 -16.20 3.63
N VAL A 638 -2.75 -17.45 4.06
CA VAL A 638 -2.90 -17.84 5.48
C VAL A 638 -1.53 -18.25 6.00
N PHE A 639 -0.97 -17.44 6.89
CA PHE A 639 0.27 -17.78 7.57
C PHE A 639 -0.03 -18.61 8.81
N GLU A 640 0.64 -19.76 8.97
CA GLU A 640 0.42 -20.66 10.12
C GLU A 640 1.60 -20.59 11.09
N ILE A 641 1.30 -20.37 12.37
CA ILE A 641 2.29 -20.36 13.45
C ILE A 641 2.04 -21.49 14.44
N PRO A 642 3.09 -22.15 14.95
CA PRO A 642 2.93 -23.19 15.94
C PRO A 642 2.45 -22.62 17.29
N VAL A 643 1.40 -23.23 17.87
CA VAL A 643 0.83 -22.83 19.17
C VAL A 643 0.84 -23.97 20.18
N ASP A 644 0.88 -23.62 21.46
CA ASP A 644 0.80 -24.57 22.55
C ASP A 644 -0.65 -24.91 22.87
N TYR A 645 -1.00 -26.18 22.79
CA TYR A 645 -2.36 -26.67 22.97
C TYR A 645 -2.43 -27.76 24.03
N LYS A 646 -3.31 -27.58 25.03
CA LYS A 646 -3.56 -28.54 26.13
C LYS A 646 -5.04 -28.95 26.11
N PRO A 647 -5.38 -30.04 25.40
CA PRO A 647 -6.77 -30.45 25.24
C PRO A 647 -7.38 -30.89 26.56
N ARG A 648 -8.64 -30.49 26.79
CA ARG A 648 -9.44 -30.97 27.91
C ARG A 648 -10.01 -32.37 27.64
N PRO A 649 -10.13 -33.25 28.66
CA PRO A 649 -10.84 -34.47 28.52
C PRO A 649 -12.36 -34.23 28.35
N ARG A 650 -13.09 -35.20 27.80
CA ARG A 650 -14.56 -35.06 27.61
C ARG A 650 -15.32 -34.83 28.92
N SER A 651 -14.84 -35.41 30.02
CA SER A 651 -15.40 -35.19 31.37
C SER A 651 -15.31 -33.77 31.85
N ALA A 652 -14.39 -32.96 31.27
CA ALA A 652 -14.19 -31.53 31.56
C ALA A 652 -14.86 -30.60 30.52
N GLY A 653 -15.87 -31.07 29.75
CA GLY A 653 -16.73 -30.23 28.93
C GLY A 653 -16.34 -30.04 27.48
N LYS A 654 -15.55 -30.92 26.86
CA LYS A 654 -15.23 -30.84 25.41
C LYS A 654 -16.49 -30.97 24.55
N LYS A 655 -16.83 -29.94 23.79
CA LYS A 655 -18.11 -29.77 23.07
C LYS A 655 -18.10 -30.22 21.62
N ILE A 656 -16.94 -30.39 20.98
CA ILE A 656 -16.82 -30.74 19.55
C ILE A 656 -17.25 -32.19 19.32
N ARG A 657 -18.18 -32.39 18.35
CA ARG A 657 -18.73 -33.72 17.97
C ARG A 657 -18.21 -34.10 16.58
N ALA A 658 -18.25 -35.41 16.25
CA ALA A 658 -17.88 -35.89 14.91
C ALA A 658 -18.77 -35.30 13.78
N SER A 659 -20.05 -35.01 14.10
CA SER A 659 -20.99 -34.34 13.19
C SER A 659 -20.51 -32.94 12.78
N ASP A 660 -19.71 -32.25 13.61
CA ASP A 660 -19.22 -30.92 13.31
C ASP A 660 -18.14 -30.96 12.23
N GLY A 661 -17.34 -32.03 12.17
CA GLY A 661 -16.39 -32.28 11.09
C GLY A 661 -17.07 -32.49 9.73
N LEU A 662 -18.20 -33.20 9.72
CA LEU A 662 -18.99 -33.39 8.49
C LEU A 662 -19.62 -32.05 8.03
N ARG A 663 -20.16 -31.25 8.95
CA ARG A 663 -20.68 -29.91 8.62
C ARG A 663 -19.61 -29.00 8.06
N ALA A 664 -18.41 -29.03 8.64
CA ALA A 664 -17.25 -28.28 8.14
C ALA A 664 -16.87 -28.68 6.70
N LEU A 665 -16.89 -29.98 6.40
CA LEU A 665 -16.65 -30.51 5.06
C LEU A 665 -17.71 -30.06 4.06
N PHE A 666 -18.99 -30.15 4.42
CA PHE A 666 -20.09 -29.67 3.58
C PHE A 666 -20.03 -28.15 3.35
N ALA A 667 -19.58 -27.38 4.33
CA ALA A 667 -19.40 -25.94 4.18
C ALA A 667 -18.31 -25.61 3.14
N LEU A 668 -17.17 -26.32 3.13
CA LEU A 668 -16.14 -26.16 2.09
C LEU A 668 -16.72 -26.41 0.68
N LEU A 669 -17.50 -27.48 0.51
CA LEU A 669 -18.13 -27.78 -0.77
C LEU A 669 -19.17 -26.71 -1.16
N ARG A 670 -20.02 -26.31 -0.20
CA ARG A 670 -21.08 -25.30 -0.42
C ARG A 670 -20.52 -23.96 -0.88
N PHE A 671 -19.45 -23.49 -0.25
CA PHE A 671 -18.84 -22.20 -0.61
C PHE A 671 -18.05 -22.26 -1.91
N ARG A 672 -17.61 -23.43 -2.35
CA ARG A 672 -17.02 -23.63 -3.69
C ARG A 672 -18.06 -23.59 -4.81
N MET A 673 -19.30 -24.08 -4.56
CA MET A 673 -20.36 -24.13 -5.55
C MET A 673 -21.22 -22.85 -5.63
N LYS A 674 -21.01 -21.88 -4.76
CA LYS A 674 -21.75 -20.60 -4.75
C LYS A 674 -21.15 -19.52 -5.62
N GLU A 675 -20.09 -19.82 -6.34
CA GLU A 675 -19.62 -19.06 -7.51
C GLU A 675 -20.43 -19.49 -8.74
#